data_8dcc3e896cc2c9e932f46184364c603a
#
_entry.id   8dcc3e896cc2c9e932f46184364c603a
#
_cell.length_a   1.000
_cell.length_b   1.000
_cell.length_c   1.000
_cell.angle_alpha   90.00
_cell.angle_beta   90.00
_cell.angle_gamma   90.00
#
_symmetry.space_group_name_H-M   'P 1'
#
loop_
_entity.id
_entity.type
_entity.pdbx_description
1 polymer ?
#
loop_
_entity_poly.entity_id
_entity_poly.type
_entity_poly.pdbx_seq_one_letter_code
_entity_poly.pdbx_strand_id
1 'polypeptide(L)'
;MIKTALGALAGTLLLLAGPVQAGSWQDNLSLGGFNNVHLYTPDTDSPVGAGKALLIVLHGCTQSINAYKTANLETAAEEYGMVVAVPDAMNKAGFSCWSYWQGTKSRSAGDYKNLIGLANALSGDAARGIDPNQVYIAGLSSGASFANTTACLAPDVFAGVGVSAGPSVGTSSSGAIGVCEQANVESRCRNLGGAYQSAFDTQVASIAHGDADTTVDTCYNRQNAEGMAGLYGVSELAGSTLISQDGGTAEEFLWQDGRVSMLWLNGLDHSWSGGQGASGNYIGSASINYARYLGEFFSQNNARVNRNLPPSIDGLTLAANGDAIQISGQAADEDGTVTAITLVIEGLAGGGDTLTTTVDGSGAFQATSGGLADDLYTVAVTAEDNDGGQSDPAIDTVRVGPAPPPSAPVLSDIAVSVDGQCATVSGQVVDQNQDLASVTVTFASGAVAADLDGVRYNARACDLPGGANSASVEALDQGGLADTDQIAFQIDAGQVATLDQHISAGRLDYINYANCYLEYGTATFKLTEHATGGDQCQWRDDDASCTGPTRACTGAGGNGGDNGDDGGDNGGGDPQPGCQQESAYNYYHKTAGRAYSTGNYYAPDYFAQGSDQPMAGSTWGMTTLYSTNGGALWQVGTCP
;
A
#
# COMPACT_ATOMS: atom_id res chain seq x y z
N MET A 1 32.04 51.47 -22.31
CA MET A 1 32.42 51.09 -20.93
C MET A 1 31.17 50.74 -20.22
N ILE A 2 31.21 49.69 -19.46
CA ILE A 2 30.20 49.01 -18.68
C ILE A 2 29.49 47.87 -19.45
N LYS A 3 30.10 46.68 -19.31
CA LYS A 3 29.50 45.37 -19.60
C LYS A 3 28.62 44.97 -18.41
N THR A 4 27.33 44.79 -18.60
CA THR A 4 26.45 44.16 -17.67
C THR A 4 26.32 42.68 -18.07
N ALA A 5 26.82 41.79 -17.22
CA ALA A 5 26.64 40.36 -17.33
C ALA A 5 25.24 40.00 -16.80
N LEU A 6 24.40 39.42 -17.64
CA LEU A 6 23.21 38.68 -17.20
C LEU A 6 23.64 37.26 -16.81
N GLY A 7 23.59 36.98 -15.52
CA GLY A 7 23.71 35.62 -15.02
C GLY A 7 22.37 34.91 -15.16
N ALA A 8 22.39 33.81 -15.90
CA ALA A 8 21.28 32.86 -15.95
C ALA A 8 21.23 32.09 -14.60
N LEU A 9 20.14 32.25 -13.85
CA LEU A 9 19.79 31.38 -12.71
C LEU A 9 19.10 30.16 -13.31
N ALA A 10 19.85 29.08 -13.44
CA ALA A 10 19.26 27.75 -13.59
C ALA A 10 18.70 27.34 -12.22
N GLY A 11 17.40 27.44 -12.06
CA GLY A 11 16.69 26.91 -10.88
C GLY A 11 16.59 25.38 -10.99
N THR A 12 17.49 24.68 -10.33
CA THR A 12 17.36 23.24 -10.09
C THR A 12 16.19 23.05 -9.13
N LEU A 13 15.08 22.57 -9.64
CA LEU A 13 13.97 22.07 -8.80
C LEU A 13 14.43 20.74 -8.21
N LEU A 14 15.03 20.78 -7.01
CA LEU A 14 15.18 19.59 -6.19
C LEU A 14 13.77 19.20 -5.72
N LEU A 15 13.20 18.20 -6.35
CA LEU A 15 12.13 17.40 -5.76
C LEU A 15 12.76 16.68 -4.56
N LEU A 16 12.58 17.27 -3.38
CA LEU A 16 12.77 16.57 -2.11
C LEU A 16 11.66 15.50 -2.06
N ALA A 17 11.96 14.29 -2.54
CA ALA A 17 11.23 13.11 -2.11
C ALA A 17 11.46 13.02 -0.59
N GLY A 18 10.49 13.44 0.20
CA GLY A 18 10.45 13.17 1.63
C GLY A 18 10.43 11.65 1.81
N PRO A 19 10.90 11.13 2.94
CA PRO A 19 10.81 9.70 3.23
C PRO A 19 9.35 9.28 3.11
N VAL A 20 9.06 8.36 2.20
CA VAL A 20 7.77 7.67 2.14
C VAL A 20 7.73 6.81 3.39
N GLN A 21 6.88 7.19 4.33
CA GLN A 21 6.74 6.48 5.60
C GLN A 21 5.65 5.43 5.39
N ALA A 22 5.98 4.14 5.55
CA ALA A 22 5.02 3.03 5.46
C ALA A 22 3.76 3.34 6.26
N GLY A 23 2.61 2.99 5.71
CA GLY A 23 1.31 3.25 6.30
C GLY A 23 1.25 2.81 7.77
N SER A 24 0.68 3.63 8.63
CA SER A 24 0.71 3.39 10.07
C SER A 24 -0.62 3.71 10.75
N TRP A 25 -0.89 2.93 11.83
CA TRP A 25 -2.02 3.20 12.70
C TRP A 25 -1.71 4.34 13.68
N GLN A 26 -2.62 5.28 13.74
CA GLN A 26 -2.74 6.27 14.81
C GLN A 26 -3.91 5.88 15.71
N ASP A 27 -3.64 5.69 16.98
CA ASP A 27 -4.62 5.16 17.94
C ASP A 27 -5.23 6.23 18.83
N ASN A 28 -6.46 5.99 19.29
CA ASN A 28 -7.14 6.79 20.30
C ASN A 28 -7.29 8.27 19.95
N LEU A 29 -7.54 8.56 18.68
CA LEU A 29 -7.75 9.94 18.22
C LEU A 29 -9.15 10.44 18.61
N SER A 30 -9.22 11.71 19.01
CA SER A 30 -10.50 12.43 19.14
C SER A 30 -10.75 13.18 17.84
N LEU A 31 -11.70 12.72 17.02
CA LEU A 31 -11.91 13.22 15.67
C LEU A 31 -13.37 13.13 15.24
N GLY A 32 -13.88 14.14 14.54
CA GLY A 32 -15.22 14.13 13.94
C GLY A 32 -16.38 14.02 14.94
N GLY A 33 -16.14 14.25 16.23
CA GLY A 33 -17.13 14.09 17.29
C GLY A 33 -17.04 12.75 18.04
N PHE A 34 -16.10 11.88 17.65
CA PHE A 34 -15.75 10.67 18.38
C PHE A 34 -14.59 10.93 19.35
N ASN A 35 -14.61 10.27 20.51
CA ASN A 35 -13.53 10.35 21.51
C ASN A 35 -12.41 9.34 21.24
N ASN A 36 -12.68 8.31 20.44
CA ASN A 36 -11.76 7.22 20.16
C ASN A 36 -11.92 6.74 18.74
N VAL A 37 -10.91 6.99 17.90
CA VAL A 37 -10.82 6.56 16.50
C VAL A 37 -9.44 5.96 16.29
N HIS A 38 -9.37 4.78 15.68
CA HIS A 38 -8.13 4.30 15.07
C HIS A 38 -8.11 4.75 13.61
N LEU A 39 -6.99 5.28 13.17
CA LEU A 39 -6.81 5.78 11.82
C LEU A 39 -5.57 5.17 11.19
N TYR A 40 -5.73 4.48 10.09
CA TYR A 40 -4.63 4.03 9.23
C TYR A 40 -4.51 4.95 8.02
N THR A 41 -3.30 5.40 7.73
CA THR A 41 -3.01 6.22 6.54
C THR A 41 -2.06 5.45 5.66
N PRO A 42 -2.45 5.06 4.43
CA PRO A 42 -1.58 4.35 3.50
C PRO A 42 -0.55 5.29 2.86
N ASP A 43 0.53 4.72 2.35
CA ASP A 43 1.53 5.45 1.57
C ASP A 43 1.06 5.72 0.14
N THR A 44 0.26 4.82 -0.40
CA THR A 44 -0.25 4.88 -1.77
C THR A 44 -1.44 5.83 -1.90
N ASP A 45 -1.64 6.37 -3.08
CA ASP A 45 -2.89 7.05 -3.47
C ASP A 45 -3.87 6.06 -4.09
N SER A 46 -5.15 6.45 -4.17
CA SER A 46 -6.17 5.65 -4.85
C SER A 46 -5.82 5.50 -6.35
N PRO A 47 -6.05 4.32 -6.95
CA PRO A 47 -5.85 4.12 -8.38
C PRO A 47 -6.81 4.96 -9.26
N VAL A 48 -7.78 5.62 -8.65
CA VAL A 48 -8.79 6.44 -9.34
C VAL A 48 -9.02 7.76 -8.61
N GLY A 49 -9.52 8.77 -9.32
CA GLY A 49 -9.81 10.08 -8.75
C GLY A 49 -8.57 10.89 -8.41
N ALA A 50 -8.65 11.76 -7.39
CA ALA A 50 -7.59 12.71 -7.05
C ALA A 50 -7.09 12.51 -5.61
N GLY A 51 -6.11 11.63 -5.41
CA GLY A 51 -5.51 11.35 -4.12
C GLY A 51 -6.08 10.11 -3.43
N LYS A 52 -6.13 10.08 -2.10
CA LYS A 52 -6.53 8.90 -1.31
C LYS A 52 -8.05 8.76 -1.23
N ALA A 53 -8.54 7.53 -1.09
CA ALA A 53 -9.91 7.26 -0.66
C ALA A 53 -10.03 7.29 0.87
N LEU A 54 -11.26 7.27 1.40
CA LEU A 54 -11.55 7.12 2.83
C LEU A 54 -12.55 5.97 3.04
N LEU A 55 -12.21 4.99 3.85
CA LEU A 55 -13.11 3.94 4.31
C LEU A 55 -13.33 4.06 5.83
N ILE A 56 -14.56 4.33 6.27
CA ILE A 56 -14.94 4.32 7.68
C ILE A 56 -15.56 2.96 8.00
N VAL A 57 -14.98 2.21 8.96
CA VAL A 57 -15.43 0.84 9.32
C VAL A 57 -16.03 0.82 10.71
N LEU A 58 -17.27 0.35 10.84
CA LEU A 58 -18.04 0.32 12.10
C LEU A 58 -18.05 -1.08 12.72
N HIS A 59 -17.66 -1.18 13.99
CA HIS A 59 -17.63 -2.43 14.74
C HIS A 59 -19.02 -3.04 15.00
N GLY A 60 -19.07 -4.35 15.28
CA GLY A 60 -20.26 -5.04 15.74
C GLY A 60 -20.55 -4.84 17.24
N CYS A 61 -21.64 -5.46 17.75
CA CYS A 61 -21.90 -5.52 19.18
C CYS A 61 -20.78 -6.28 19.90
N THR A 62 -20.48 -5.92 21.16
CA THR A 62 -19.43 -6.54 22.01
C THR A 62 -18.02 -6.51 21.42
N GLN A 63 -17.82 -5.89 20.25
CA GLN A 63 -16.55 -5.83 19.55
C GLN A 63 -15.80 -4.54 19.92
N SER A 64 -14.49 -4.64 20.13
CA SER A 64 -13.60 -3.50 20.28
C SER A 64 -13.06 -3.05 18.91
N ILE A 65 -12.87 -1.75 18.74
CA ILE A 65 -12.21 -1.23 17.53
C ILE A 65 -10.79 -1.77 17.35
N ASN A 66 -10.11 -2.20 18.44
CA ASN A 66 -8.80 -2.87 18.35
C ASN A 66 -8.83 -4.18 17.56
N ALA A 67 -9.97 -4.87 17.48
CA ALA A 67 -10.09 -6.11 16.70
C ALA A 67 -9.86 -5.86 15.19
N TYR A 68 -10.11 -4.65 14.72
CA TYR A 68 -9.93 -4.30 13.31
C TYR A 68 -8.47 -4.10 12.91
N LYS A 69 -7.55 -3.96 13.87
CA LYS A 69 -6.10 -3.90 13.60
C LYS A 69 -5.51 -5.27 13.20
N THR A 70 -6.27 -6.33 13.34
CA THR A 70 -5.91 -7.69 12.93
C THR A 70 -6.90 -8.26 11.90
N ALA A 71 -7.62 -7.37 11.21
CA ALA A 71 -8.62 -7.70 10.20
C ALA A 71 -8.10 -7.53 8.76
N ASN A 72 -6.79 -7.42 8.57
CA ASN A 72 -6.11 -7.18 7.29
C ASN A 72 -6.67 -5.95 6.54
N LEU A 73 -7.08 -4.90 7.28
CA LEU A 73 -7.53 -3.65 6.67
C LEU A 73 -6.39 -2.91 5.98
N GLU A 74 -5.16 -3.06 6.48
CA GLU A 74 -3.95 -2.45 5.93
C GLU A 74 -3.70 -2.90 4.49
N THR A 75 -3.90 -4.19 4.19
CA THR A 75 -3.76 -4.71 2.82
C THR A 75 -4.66 -3.97 1.84
N ALA A 76 -5.94 -3.81 2.21
CA ALA A 76 -6.89 -3.06 1.39
C ALA A 76 -6.53 -1.58 1.31
N ALA A 77 -6.03 -1.01 2.41
CA ALA A 77 -5.62 0.39 2.48
C ALA A 77 -4.47 0.68 1.53
N GLU A 78 -3.41 -0.13 1.53
CA GLU A 78 -2.24 0.07 0.66
C GLU A 78 -2.54 -0.22 -0.81
N GLU A 79 -3.31 -1.28 -1.10
CA GLU A 79 -3.62 -1.68 -2.48
C GLU A 79 -4.52 -0.67 -3.20
N TYR A 80 -5.45 -0.03 -2.46
CA TYR A 80 -6.43 0.90 -3.05
C TYR A 80 -6.30 2.34 -2.53
N GLY A 81 -5.17 2.68 -1.90
CA GLY A 81 -4.90 4.02 -1.41
C GLY A 81 -5.99 4.54 -0.46
N MET A 82 -6.48 3.70 0.47
CA MET A 82 -7.60 4.05 1.34
C MET A 82 -7.14 4.40 2.75
N VAL A 83 -7.35 5.62 3.19
CA VAL A 83 -7.32 5.95 4.62
C VAL A 83 -8.45 5.18 5.31
N VAL A 84 -8.12 4.37 6.32
CA VAL A 84 -9.12 3.59 7.07
C VAL A 84 -9.32 4.19 8.45
N ALA A 85 -10.58 4.54 8.77
CA ALA A 85 -10.98 5.08 10.08
C ALA A 85 -11.92 4.10 10.80
N VAL A 86 -11.58 3.72 12.02
CA VAL A 86 -12.39 2.81 12.86
C VAL A 86 -12.82 3.54 14.14
N PRO A 87 -14.00 4.21 14.14
CA PRO A 87 -14.50 4.93 15.31
C PRO A 87 -15.19 3.98 16.31
N ASP A 88 -15.01 4.25 17.60
CA ASP A 88 -15.78 3.62 18.68
C ASP A 88 -17.11 4.37 18.90
N ALA A 89 -18.23 3.67 18.88
CA ALA A 89 -19.56 4.26 19.03
C ALA A 89 -19.68 5.08 20.31
N MET A 90 -20.20 6.29 20.21
CA MET A 90 -20.42 7.19 21.36
C MET A 90 -21.77 6.92 22.06
N ASN A 91 -22.78 6.56 21.26
CA ASN A 91 -24.14 6.29 21.77
C ASN A 91 -24.43 4.79 21.69
N LYS A 92 -23.74 4.01 22.53
CA LYS A 92 -23.88 2.55 22.55
C LYS A 92 -25.23 2.14 23.11
N ALA A 93 -25.90 1.23 22.40
CA ALA A 93 -27.06 0.50 22.91
C ALA A 93 -26.62 -0.83 23.53
N GLY A 94 -27.54 -1.64 24.05
CA GLY A 94 -27.23 -2.89 24.73
C GLY A 94 -26.14 -3.72 24.06
N PHE A 95 -25.27 -4.34 24.84
CA PHE A 95 -24.08 -5.08 24.36
C PHE A 95 -23.07 -4.25 23.56
N SER A 96 -22.97 -2.96 23.85
CA SER A 96 -22.07 -2.03 23.17
C SER A 96 -22.31 -1.90 21.65
N CYS A 97 -23.53 -2.17 21.19
CA CYS A 97 -23.92 -2.05 19.78
C CYS A 97 -24.03 -0.60 19.35
N TRP A 98 -23.86 -0.33 18.05
CA TRP A 98 -24.37 0.88 17.42
C TRP A 98 -25.90 0.91 17.53
N SER A 99 -26.47 2.03 17.93
CA SER A 99 -27.89 2.14 18.28
C SER A 99 -28.81 2.32 17.05
N TYR A 100 -28.68 1.48 16.00
CA TYR A 100 -29.39 1.62 14.73
C TYR A 100 -30.92 1.55 14.87
N TRP A 101 -31.44 0.83 15.87
CA TRP A 101 -32.89 0.68 16.11
C TRP A 101 -33.51 1.75 17.01
N GLN A 102 -32.68 2.59 17.67
CA GLN A 102 -33.11 3.60 18.65
C GLN A 102 -32.83 5.02 18.16
N GLY A 103 -33.44 6.00 18.82
CA GLY A 103 -33.18 7.40 18.63
C GLY A 103 -33.66 7.98 17.30
N THR A 104 -33.37 9.25 17.10
CA THR A 104 -33.72 9.99 15.89
C THR A 104 -32.68 9.71 14.80
N LYS A 105 -33.13 9.21 13.65
CA LYS A 105 -32.31 9.00 12.47
C LYS A 105 -32.28 10.29 11.65
N SER A 106 -31.27 11.12 11.87
CA SER A 106 -31.06 12.36 11.13
C SER A 106 -29.59 12.75 11.08
N ARG A 107 -29.21 13.55 10.08
CA ARG A 107 -27.84 14.06 9.87
C ARG A 107 -27.30 14.87 11.05
N SER A 108 -28.16 15.38 11.93
CA SER A 108 -27.80 16.22 13.08
C SER A 108 -27.88 15.48 14.43
N ALA A 109 -28.19 14.18 14.44
CA ALA A 109 -28.43 13.43 15.67
C ALA A 109 -27.37 12.36 15.93
N GLY A 110 -26.94 12.25 17.19
CA GLY A 110 -26.11 11.16 17.72
C GLY A 110 -24.90 10.83 16.86
N ASP A 111 -24.60 9.56 16.70
CA ASP A 111 -23.43 9.11 15.95
C ASP A 111 -23.59 9.25 14.44
N TYR A 112 -24.79 9.45 13.90
CA TYR A 112 -24.98 9.85 12.49
C TYR A 112 -24.31 11.19 12.20
N LYS A 113 -24.52 12.18 13.09
CA LYS A 113 -23.82 13.48 13.02
C LYS A 113 -22.32 13.30 13.11
N ASN A 114 -21.85 12.45 14.03
CA ASN A 114 -20.43 12.24 14.26
C ASN A 114 -19.76 11.55 13.06
N LEU A 115 -20.40 10.58 12.41
CA LEU A 115 -19.87 9.92 11.20
C LEU A 115 -19.76 10.89 10.02
N ILE A 116 -20.78 11.72 9.81
CA ILE A 116 -20.72 12.78 8.79
C ILE A 116 -19.61 13.78 9.15
N GLY A 117 -19.49 14.14 10.44
CA GLY A 117 -18.43 15.02 10.94
C GLY A 117 -17.03 14.42 10.76
N LEU A 118 -16.87 13.11 10.97
CA LEU A 118 -15.61 12.38 10.77
C LEU A 118 -15.21 12.36 9.28
N ALA A 119 -16.16 12.01 8.42
CA ALA A 119 -15.95 12.02 6.97
C ALA A 119 -15.47 13.40 6.50
N ASN A 120 -16.21 14.46 6.86
CA ASN A 120 -15.89 15.83 6.47
C ASN A 120 -14.57 16.35 7.07
N ALA A 121 -14.26 15.98 8.33
CA ALA A 121 -13.01 16.38 8.97
C ALA A 121 -11.79 15.74 8.33
N LEU A 122 -11.90 14.48 7.89
CA LEU A 122 -10.82 13.77 7.23
C LEU A 122 -10.65 14.21 5.77
N SER A 123 -11.72 14.26 4.98
CA SER A 123 -11.65 14.66 3.57
C SER A 123 -11.46 16.17 3.35
N GLY A 124 -11.80 16.99 4.33
CA GLY A 124 -11.56 18.44 4.29
C GLY A 124 -10.15 18.86 4.75
N ASP A 125 -9.36 17.96 5.30
CA ASP A 125 -7.97 18.23 5.69
C ASP A 125 -7.04 17.99 4.47
N ALA A 126 -6.63 19.09 3.83
CA ALA A 126 -5.78 19.05 2.64
C ALA A 126 -4.44 18.30 2.86
N ALA A 127 -3.94 18.26 4.12
CA ALA A 127 -2.70 17.53 4.42
C ALA A 127 -2.85 16.01 4.30
N ARG A 128 -4.07 15.49 4.27
CA ARG A 128 -4.35 14.05 4.13
C ARG A 128 -4.52 13.61 2.70
N GLY A 129 -4.74 14.53 1.75
CA GLY A 129 -4.90 14.23 0.33
C GLY A 129 -6.09 13.32 0.02
N ILE A 130 -7.18 13.37 0.81
CA ILE A 130 -8.35 12.51 0.58
C ILE A 130 -9.29 13.19 -0.42
N ASP A 131 -9.61 12.48 -1.49
CA ASP A 131 -10.63 12.91 -2.47
C ASP A 131 -12.03 12.83 -1.84
N PRO A 132 -12.78 13.95 -1.71
CA PRO A 132 -14.11 13.94 -1.15
C PRO A 132 -15.14 13.13 -1.96
N ASN A 133 -14.85 12.79 -3.21
CA ASN A 133 -15.66 11.90 -4.03
C ASN A 133 -15.43 10.41 -3.74
N GLN A 134 -14.42 10.07 -2.94
CA GLN A 134 -14.03 8.71 -2.58
C GLN A 134 -14.22 8.42 -1.08
N VAL A 135 -15.33 8.84 -0.51
CA VAL A 135 -15.65 8.62 0.91
C VAL A 135 -16.64 7.47 1.03
N TYR A 136 -16.25 6.42 1.73
CA TYR A 136 -17.01 5.18 1.89
C TYR A 136 -17.23 4.85 3.37
N ILE A 137 -18.30 4.10 3.65
CA ILE A 137 -18.61 3.64 4.99
C ILE A 137 -19.00 2.15 4.95
N ALA A 138 -18.48 1.37 5.89
CA ALA A 138 -18.84 -0.04 6.02
C ALA A 138 -18.98 -0.44 7.48
N GLY A 139 -19.45 -1.65 7.75
CA GLY A 139 -19.51 -2.15 9.12
C GLY A 139 -19.99 -3.59 9.22
N LEU A 140 -19.88 -4.14 10.44
CA LEU A 140 -20.35 -5.46 10.79
C LEU A 140 -21.60 -5.39 11.66
N SER A 141 -22.61 -6.24 11.40
CA SER A 141 -23.75 -6.46 12.31
C SER A 141 -24.49 -5.15 12.63
N SER A 142 -24.55 -4.72 13.88
CA SER A 142 -25.12 -3.42 14.28
C SER A 142 -24.43 -2.24 13.60
N GLY A 143 -23.10 -2.31 13.40
CA GLY A 143 -22.33 -1.34 12.65
C GLY A 143 -22.69 -1.29 11.18
N ALA A 144 -23.00 -2.43 10.56
CA ALA A 144 -23.45 -2.50 9.18
C ALA A 144 -24.81 -1.84 8.97
N SER A 145 -25.79 -2.11 9.86
CA SER A 145 -27.09 -1.43 9.83
C SER A 145 -26.98 0.07 10.06
N PHE A 146 -26.05 0.48 10.94
CA PHE A 146 -25.79 1.89 11.21
C PHE A 146 -25.10 2.56 10.03
N ALA A 147 -24.12 1.90 9.39
CA ALA A 147 -23.45 2.36 8.19
C ALA A 147 -24.44 2.54 7.03
N ASN A 148 -25.29 1.54 6.78
CA ASN A 148 -26.32 1.63 5.74
C ASN A 148 -27.32 2.78 6.01
N THR A 149 -27.79 2.92 7.26
CA THR A 149 -28.65 4.06 7.64
C THR A 149 -27.93 5.41 7.45
N THR A 150 -26.64 5.49 7.77
CA THR A 150 -25.82 6.70 7.59
C THR A 150 -25.65 7.05 6.12
N ALA A 151 -25.35 6.06 5.28
CA ALA A 151 -25.25 6.23 3.83
C ALA A 151 -26.58 6.68 3.19
N CYS A 152 -27.72 6.19 3.72
CA CYS A 152 -29.04 6.66 3.32
C CYS A 152 -29.33 8.11 3.76
N LEU A 153 -28.86 8.52 4.94
CA LEU A 153 -29.02 9.89 5.44
C LEU A 153 -28.13 10.91 4.72
N ALA A 154 -26.96 10.48 4.29
CA ALA A 154 -25.94 11.36 3.71
C ALA A 154 -25.35 10.78 2.41
N PRO A 155 -26.20 10.50 1.39
CA PRO A 155 -25.70 9.97 0.13
C PRO A 155 -24.80 10.94 -0.62
N ASP A 156 -24.89 12.23 -0.33
CA ASP A 156 -24.02 13.30 -0.83
C ASP A 156 -22.59 13.24 -0.26
N VAL A 157 -22.43 12.65 0.93
CA VAL A 157 -21.12 12.49 1.60
C VAL A 157 -20.51 11.12 1.27
N PHE A 158 -21.29 10.05 1.37
CA PHE A 158 -20.82 8.69 1.17
C PHE A 158 -21.08 8.21 -0.26
N ALA A 159 -20.01 8.06 -1.02
CA ALA A 159 -20.05 7.56 -2.39
C ALA A 159 -20.39 6.06 -2.46
N GLY A 160 -20.12 5.31 -1.38
CA GLY A 160 -20.44 3.89 -1.31
C GLY A 160 -20.62 3.39 0.12
N VAL A 161 -21.28 2.23 0.23
CA VAL A 161 -21.56 1.56 1.51
C VAL A 161 -21.27 0.07 1.44
N GLY A 162 -20.58 -0.47 2.47
CA GLY A 162 -20.38 -1.90 2.71
C GLY A 162 -21.23 -2.38 3.88
N VAL A 163 -22.04 -3.43 3.71
CA VAL A 163 -22.95 -3.97 4.73
C VAL A 163 -22.58 -5.43 4.98
N SER A 164 -21.86 -5.73 6.07
CA SER A 164 -21.50 -7.11 6.44
C SER A 164 -22.40 -7.63 7.54
N ALA A 165 -23.15 -8.71 7.29
CA ALA A 165 -24.06 -9.40 8.23
C ALA A 165 -24.98 -8.43 8.99
N GLY A 166 -25.51 -7.41 8.30
CA GLY A 166 -26.29 -6.32 8.89
C GLY A 166 -27.79 -6.51 8.74
N PRO A 167 -28.59 -6.38 9.83
CA PRO A 167 -30.03 -6.23 9.70
C PRO A 167 -30.39 -5.04 8.82
N SER A 168 -31.51 -5.13 8.11
CA SER A 168 -31.92 -4.10 7.17
C SER A 168 -32.30 -2.77 7.84
N VAL A 169 -32.19 -1.68 7.11
CA VAL A 169 -32.52 -0.32 7.57
C VAL A 169 -33.91 -0.28 8.21
N GLY A 170 -33.99 0.18 9.46
CA GLY A 170 -35.23 0.36 10.21
C GLY A 170 -35.83 -0.90 10.80
N THR A 171 -35.11 -2.02 10.85
CA THR A 171 -35.49 -3.21 11.61
C THR A 171 -35.30 -3.00 13.12
N SER A 172 -35.95 -3.82 13.93
CA SER A 172 -35.85 -3.77 15.39
C SER A 172 -34.63 -4.53 15.90
N SER A 173 -34.28 -4.34 17.19
CA SER A 173 -33.27 -5.17 17.84
C SER A 173 -33.67 -6.65 17.94
N SER A 174 -34.96 -6.94 18.04
CA SER A 174 -35.47 -8.32 18.09
C SER A 174 -35.32 -9.01 16.73
N GLY A 175 -35.50 -8.30 15.65
CA GLY A 175 -35.28 -8.83 14.30
C GLY A 175 -33.81 -9.09 13.99
N ALA A 176 -32.87 -8.42 14.68
CA ALA A 176 -31.45 -8.64 14.47
C ALA A 176 -30.97 -10.05 14.86
N ILE A 177 -31.53 -10.60 15.93
CA ILE A 177 -31.13 -11.89 16.53
C ILE A 177 -32.26 -12.93 16.53
N GLY A 178 -33.32 -12.66 15.81
CA GLY A 178 -34.51 -13.51 15.71
C GLY A 178 -34.88 -13.76 14.26
N VAL A 179 -36.15 -14.08 14.04
CA VAL A 179 -36.67 -14.28 12.68
C VAL A 179 -36.54 -12.97 11.87
N CYS A 180 -36.12 -13.10 10.63
CA CYS A 180 -35.95 -12.02 9.68
C CYS A 180 -37.18 -11.10 9.63
N GLU A 181 -37.01 -9.83 9.92
CA GLU A 181 -38.04 -8.82 9.70
C GLU A 181 -38.08 -8.38 8.23
N GLN A 182 -39.27 -8.39 7.65
CA GLN A 182 -39.44 -7.83 6.30
C GLN A 182 -39.33 -6.30 6.35
N ALA A 183 -38.40 -5.76 5.58
CA ALA A 183 -38.14 -4.31 5.50
C ALA A 183 -38.16 -3.83 4.06
N ASN A 184 -38.87 -2.75 3.79
CA ASN A 184 -38.74 -2.04 2.52
C ASN A 184 -37.56 -1.07 2.62
N VAL A 185 -36.35 -1.56 2.32
CA VAL A 185 -35.08 -0.83 2.41
C VAL A 185 -35.08 0.36 1.44
N GLU A 186 -35.55 0.18 0.21
CA GLU A 186 -35.66 1.25 -0.80
C GLU A 186 -36.46 2.44 -0.26
N SER A 187 -37.69 2.21 0.16
CA SER A 187 -38.58 3.28 0.63
C SER A 187 -38.02 3.98 1.87
N ARG A 188 -37.45 3.20 2.82
CA ARG A 188 -36.87 3.75 4.06
C ARG A 188 -35.65 4.59 3.77
N CYS A 189 -34.74 4.10 2.92
CA CYS A 189 -33.52 4.81 2.52
C CYS A 189 -33.87 6.07 1.73
N ARG A 190 -34.78 5.99 0.76
CA ARG A 190 -35.26 7.15 -0.01
C ARG A 190 -35.82 8.25 0.90
N ASN A 191 -36.61 7.89 1.92
CA ASN A 191 -37.15 8.84 2.89
C ASN A 191 -36.04 9.48 3.75
N LEU A 192 -35.03 8.73 4.15
CA LEU A 192 -33.89 9.23 4.91
C LEU A 192 -33.02 10.20 4.11
N GLY A 193 -32.87 9.99 2.81
CA GLY A 193 -32.12 10.87 1.90
C GLY A 193 -32.69 12.27 1.76
N GLY A 194 -34.00 12.44 1.93
CA GLY A 194 -34.64 13.75 1.98
C GLY A 194 -34.29 14.63 0.76
N ALA A 195 -33.64 15.77 0.99
CA ALA A 195 -33.20 16.69 -0.06
C ALA A 195 -31.97 16.21 -0.85
N TYR A 196 -31.30 15.15 -0.40
CA TYR A 196 -30.05 14.65 -1.01
C TYR A 196 -30.26 13.43 -1.90
N GLN A 197 -31.51 13.10 -2.25
CA GLN A 197 -31.84 11.88 -3.01
C GLN A 197 -31.16 11.79 -4.38
N SER A 198 -30.84 12.89 -5.03
CA SER A 198 -30.11 12.89 -6.30
C SER A 198 -28.70 12.27 -6.21
N ALA A 199 -28.09 12.27 -5.01
CA ALA A 199 -26.81 11.64 -4.82
C ALA A 199 -26.86 10.09 -4.82
N PHE A 200 -28.05 9.50 -4.72
CA PHE A 200 -28.23 8.07 -4.95
C PHE A 200 -27.96 7.66 -6.40
N ASP A 201 -28.01 8.58 -7.36
CA ASP A 201 -27.72 8.29 -8.77
C ASP A 201 -26.27 7.85 -9.01
N THR A 202 -25.35 8.16 -8.09
CA THR A 202 -23.93 7.82 -8.17
C THR A 202 -23.43 6.95 -7.02
N GLN A 203 -24.22 6.72 -5.97
CA GLN A 203 -23.84 5.91 -4.82
C GLN A 203 -23.84 4.42 -5.18
N VAL A 204 -22.89 3.64 -4.62
CA VAL A 204 -22.79 2.19 -4.81
C VAL A 204 -22.93 1.44 -3.48
N ALA A 205 -23.32 0.16 -3.50
CA ALA A 205 -23.49 -0.65 -2.31
C ALA A 205 -22.95 -2.06 -2.51
N SER A 206 -22.16 -2.53 -1.53
CA SER A 206 -21.73 -3.92 -1.42
C SER A 206 -22.36 -4.54 -0.17
N ILE A 207 -23.06 -5.64 -0.33
CA ILE A 207 -23.75 -6.35 0.73
C ILE A 207 -23.10 -7.72 0.89
N ALA A 208 -22.71 -8.10 2.09
CA ALA A 208 -22.01 -9.35 2.36
C ALA A 208 -22.57 -10.07 3.58
N HIS A 209 -22.57 -11.39 3.57
CA HIS A 209 -23.01 -12.20 4.69
C HIS A 209 -22.29 -13.56 4.70
N GLY A 210 -21.87 -14.03 5.85
CA GLY A 210 -21.36 -15.38 6.01
C GLY A 210 -22.47 -16.41 5.81
N ASP A 211 -22.23 -17.42 5.01
CA ASP A 211 -23.21 -18.48 4.75
C ASP A 211 -23.42 -19.42 5.97
N ALA A 212 -22.47 -19.41 6.92
CA ALA A 212 -22.55 -20.12 8.20
C ALA A 212 -23.00 -19.23 9.38
N ASP A 213 -23.48 -18.00 9.13
CA ASP A 213 -23.96 -17.10 10.18
C ASP A 213 -25.24 -17.64 10.83
N THR A 214 -25.18 -17.85 12.15
CA THR A 214 -26.30 -18.32 12.98
C THR A 214 -26.79 -17.25 13.97
N THR A 215 -26.24 -16.05 13.91
CA THR A 215 -26.53 -14.94 14.81
C THR A 215 -27.53 -13.95 14.19
N VAL A 216 -27.25 -13.48 12.99
CA VAL A 216 -28.13 -12.62 12.20
C VAL A 216 -28.66 -13.43 11.02
N ASP A 217 -29.99 -13.42 10.84
CA ASP A 217 -30.62 -14.20 9.78
C ASP A 217 -30.09 -13.78 8.39
N THR A 218 -29.63 -14.76 7.62
CA THR A 218 -29.01 -14.56 6.32
C THR A 218 -29.96 -13.95 5.26
N CYS A 219 -31.28 -13.94 5.52
CA CYS A 219 -32.24 -13.27 4.65
C CYS A 219 -31.94 -11.78 4.43
N TYR A 220 -31.31 -11.14 5.42
CA TYR A 220 -30.96 -9.72 5.33
C TYR A 220 -29.93 -9.43 4.24
N ASN A 221 -29.11 -10.43 3.84
CA ASN A 221 -28.20 -10.27 2.71
C ASN A 221 -28.96 -9.88 1.45
N ARG A 222 -29.87 -10.74 1.05
CA ARG A 222 -30.72 -10.52 -0.14
C ARG A 222 -31.62 -9.31 -0.01
N GLN A 223 -32.27 -9.12 1.15
CA GLN A 223 -33.17 -8.01 1.40
C GLN A 223 -32.48 -6.64 1.30
N ASN A 224 -31.23 -6.51 1.79
CA ASN A 224 -30.45 -5.29 1.67
C ASN A 224 -30.04 -5.05 0.20
N ALA A 225 -29.55 -6.08 -0.48
CA ALA A 225 -29.12 -5.97 -1.87
C ALA A 225 -30.26 -5.54 -2.81
N GLU A 226 -31.40 -6.24 -2.74
CA GLU A 226 -32.59 -5.91 -3.53
C GLU A 226 -33.13 -4.50 -3.21
N GLY A 227 -33.09 -4.13 -1.92
CA GLY A 227 -33.55 -2.81 -1.52
C GLY A 227 -32.66 -1.67 -1.97
N MET A 228 -31.34 -1.84 -1.95
CA MET A 228 -30.39 -0.86 -2.50
C MET A 228 -30.48 -0.82 -4.03
N ALA A 229 -30.64 -1.97 -4.69
CA ALA A 229 -30.86 -2.03 -6.13
C ALA A 229 -32.12 -1.30 -6.57
N GLY A 230 -33.24 -1.48 -5.84
CA GLY A 230 -34.48 -0.73 -6.07
C GLY A 230 -34.30 0.78 -5.86
N LEU A 231 -33.51 1.18 -4.84
CA LEU A 231 -33.18 2.59 -4.60
C LEU A 231 -32.43 3.22 -5.77
N TYR A 232 -31.48 2.47 -6.35
CA TYR A 232 -30.64 2.92 -7.46
C TYR A 232 -31.30 2.71 -8.84
N GLY A 233 -32.42 1.98 -8.90
CA GLY A 233 -33.14 1.71 -10.14
C GLY A 233 -32.45 0.72 -11.08
N VAL A 234 -31.67 -0.22 -10.53
CA VAL A 234 -30.89 -1.20 -11.30
C VAL A 234 -31.42 -2.62 -11.12
N SER A 235 -31.29 -3.45 -12.17
CA SER A 235 -31.71 -4.84 -12.20
C SER A 235 -30.53 -5.77 -11.95
N GLU A 236 -30.81 -6.92 -11.32
CA GLU A 236 -29.83 -7.99 -11.11
C GLU A 236 -29.35 -8.56 -12.45
N LEU A 237 -28.05 -8.81 -12.55
CA LEU A 237 -27.47 -9.52 -13.68
C LEU A 237 -27.65 -11.04 -13.52
N ALA A 238 -27.71 -11.77 -14.63
CA ALA A 238 -27.91 -13.21 -14.59
C ALA A 238 -26.62 -13.94 -14.18
N GLY A 239 -26.75 -14.89 -13.25
CA GLY A 239 -25.66 -15.75 -12.79
C GLY A 239 -24.92 -15.17 -11.57
N SER A 240 -23.90 -15.91 -11.14
CA SER A 240 -23.00 -15.54 -10.05
C SER A 240 -21.56 -15.84 -10.45
N THR A 241 -20.62 -15.19 -9.80
CA THR A 241 -19.19 -15.40 -9.97
C THR A 241 -18.59 -15.94 -8.67
N LEU A 242 -17.77 -16.98 -8.76
CA LEU A 242 -16.98 -17.44 -7.63
C LEU A 242 -15.70 -16.62 -7.55
N ILE A 243 -15.58 -15.80 -6.51
CA ILE A 243 -14.35 -15.08 -6.18
C ILE A 243 -13.48 -15.99 -5.33
N SER A 244 -12.18 -16.05 -5.66
CA SER A 244 -11.16 -16.71 -4.86
C SER A 244 -10.05 -15.70 -4.56
N GLN A 245 -9.88 -15.36 -3.29
CA GLN A 245 -8.96 -14.31 -2.84
C GLN A 245 -8.53 -14.62 -1.40
N ASP A 246 -7.25 -14.37 -1.09
CA ASP A 246 -6.70 -14.48 0.27
C ASP A 246 -7.01 -15.83 0.96
N GLY A 247 -6.89 -16.91 0.20
CA GLY A 247 -7.10 -18.27 0.71
C GLY A 247 -8.55 -18.66 1.00
N GLY A 248 -9.51 -17.76 0.74
CA GLY A 248 -10.93 -17.98 0.90
C GLY A 248 -11.71 -17.82 -0.40
N THR A 249 -13.03 -18.08 -0.34
CA THR A 249 -13.93 -17.92 -1.49
C THR A 249 -15.21 -17.21 -1.09
N ALA A 250 -15.82 -16.51 -2.06
CA ALA A 250 -17.15 -15.92 -1.95
C ALA A 250 -17.93 -16.09 -3.25
N GLU A 251 -19.24 -16.23 -3.17
CA GLU A 251 -20.12 -16.19 -4.33
C GLU A 251 -20.70 -14.79 -4.50
N GLU A 252 -20.43 -14.15 -5.64
CA GLU A 252 -20.81 -12.79 -5.96
C GLU A 252 -22.00 -12.75 -6.91
N PHE A 253 -22.97 -11.89 -6.61
CA PHE A 253 -24.08 -11.49 -7.45
C PHE A 253 -23.98 -10.00 -7.72
N LEU A 254 -24.13 -9.58 -8.97
CA LEU A 254 -23.99 -8.19 -9.38
C LEU A 254 -25.30 -7.65 -9.96
N TRP A 255 -25.49 -6.35 -9.83
CA TRP A 255 -26.54 -5.57 -10.50
C TRP A 255 -25.91 -4.69 -11.57
N GLN A 256 -26.78 -4.23 -12.51
CA GLN A 256 -26.37 -3.37 -13.63
C GLN A 256 -25.41 -2.25 -13.20
N ASP A 257 -24.47 -1.94 -14.06
CA ASP A 257 -23.46 -0.89 -13.92
C ASP A 257 -22.61 -1.02 -12.64
N GLY A 258 -22.49 -2.23 -12.07
CA GLY A 258 -21.74 -2.46 -10.83
C GLY A 258 -22.29 -1.67 -9.61
N ARG A 259 -23.54 -1.22 -9.66
CA ARG A 259 -24.14 -0.36 -8.64
C ARG A 259 -24.37 -1.07 -7.32
N VAL A 260 -24.64 -2.37 -7.36
CA VAL A 260 -24.81 -3.22 -6.18
C VAL A 260 -24.08 -4.54 -6.39
N SER A 261 -23.35 -4.97 -5.37
CA SER A 261 -22.87 -6.36 -5.23
C SER A 261 -23.49 -7.02 -4.02
N MET A 262 -23.70 -8.34 -4.09
CA MET A 262 -24.08 -9.17 -2.96
C MET A 262 -23.18 -10.38 -2.89
N LEU A 263 -22.58 -10.61 -1.72
CA LEU A 263 -21.64 -11.70 -1.47
C LEU A 263 -22.22 -12.71 -0.48
N TRP A 264 -22.08 -14.00 -0.81
CA TRP A 264 -22.06 -15.06 0.19
C TRP A 264 -20.61 -15.38 0.51
N LEU A 265 -20.20 -15.12 1.77
CA LEU A 265 -18.85 -15.36 2.25
C LEU A 265 -18.77 -16.81 2.75
N ASN A 266 -18.13 -17.67 1.94
CA ASN A 266 -18.18 -19.12 2.13
C ASN A 266 -17.48 -19.55 3.43
N GLY A 267 -18.19 -20.34 4.25
CA GLY A 267 -17.72 -20.89 5.51
C GLY A 267 -17.56 -19.87 6.64
N LEU A 268 -17.95 -18.62 6.43
CA LEU A 268 -17.85 -17.57 7.45
C LEU A 268 -19.08 -17.56 8.36
N ASP A 269 -18.83 -17.48 9.66
CA ASP A 269 -19.83 -17.26 10.70
C ASP A 269 -20.22 -15.77 10.82
N HIS A 270 -20.78 -15.35 11.99
CA HIS A 270 -21.10 -13.95 12.25
C HIS A 270 -19.84 -13.12 12.54
N SER A 271 -19.03 -12.87 11.53
CA SER A 271 -17.76 -12.15 11.65
C SER A 271 -17.53 -11.18 10.48
N TRP A 272 -16.67 -10.17 10.68
CA TRP A 272 -16.06 -9.44 9.59
C TRP A 272 -15.07 -10.35 8.87
N SER A 273 -15.17 -10.46 7.57
CA SER A 273 -14.26 -11.28 6.78
C SER A 273 -12.95 -10.53 6.53
N GLY A 274 -11.88 -10.97 7.16
CA GLY A 274 -10.55 -10.40 7.00
C GLY A 274 -9.64 -11.20 6.07
N GLY A 275 -10.08 -12.36 5.57
CA GLY A 275 -9.25 -13.24 4.75
C GLY A 275 -8.18 -13.99 5.55
N GLN A 276 -7.30 -14.67 4.85
CA GLN A 276 -6.26 -15.50 5.47
C GLN A 276 -5.38 -14.68 6.42
N GLY A 277 -5.10 -15.23 7.59
CA GLY A 277 -4.28 -14.60 8.63
C GLY A 277 -5.03 -13.60 9.52
N ALA A 278 -6.22 -13.16 9.16
CA ALA A 278 -7.04 -12.30 10.02
C ALA A 278 -7.45 -13.02 11.31
N SER A 279 -7.53 -12.26 12.40
CA SER A 279 -7.87 -12.79 13.73
C SER A 279 -8.54 -11.71 14.58
N GLY A 280 -9.16 -12.12 15.65
CA GLY A 280 -9.78 -11.21 16.62
C GLY A 280 -11.23 -11.54 16.93
N ASN A 281 -11.82 -10.80 17.87
CA ASN A 281 -13.21 -10.99 18.25
C ASN A 281 -14.14 -10.57 17.12
N TYR A 282 -14.92 -11.52 16.57
CA TYR A 282 -15.76 -11.34 15.38
C TYR A 282 -14.97 -10.87 14.12
N ILE A 283 -13.74 -11.35 13.99
CA ILE A 283 -12.95 -11.27 12.77
C ILE A 283 -12.68 -12.69 12.32
N GLY A 284 -13.09 -13.02 11.10
CA GLY A 284 -12.98 -14.36 10.54
C GLY A 284 -11.99 -14.41 9.37
N SER A 285 -11.34 -15.58 9.21
CA SER A 285 -10.36 -15.84 8.15
C SER A 285 -10.81 -16.91 7.15
N ALA A 286 -12.06 -17.36 7.23
CA ALA A 286 -12.56 -18.50 6.42
C ALA A 286 -12.89 -18.12 4.97
N SER A 287 -13.11 -16.84 4.68
CA SER A 287 -13.50 -16.35 3.37
C SER A 287 -12.52 -15.28 2.86
N ILE A 288 -12.87 -14.54 1.82
CA ILE A 288 -12.05 -13.46 1.23
C ILE A 288 -11.82 -12.30 2.20
N ASN A 289 -10.86 -11.42 1.94
CA ASN A 289 -10.74 -10.14 2.65
C ASN A 289 -11.80 -9.15 2.12
N TYR A 290 -12.84 -8.91 2.92
CA TYR A 290 -13.96 -8.05 2.49
C TYR A 290 -13.55 -6.58 2.34
N ALA A 291 -12.60 -6.09 3.13
CA ALA A 291 -12.09 -4.72 2.94
C ALA A 291 -11.36 -4.56 1.59
N ARG A 292 -10.57 -5.55 1.19
CA ARG A 292 -9.91 -5.61 -0.11
C ARG A 292 -10.91 -5.67 -1.25
N TYR A 293 -11.93 -6.51 -1.11
CA TYR A 293 -13.05 -6.54 -2.06
C TYR A 293 -13.76 -5.19 -2.17
N LEU A 294 -14.02 -4.50 -1.03
CA LEU A 294 -14.62 -3.17 -1.03
C LEU A 294 -13.74 -2.14 -1.76
N GLY A 295 -12.43 -2.20 -1.57
CA GLY A 295 -11.47 -1.35 -2.28
C GLY A 295 -11.57 -1.52 -3.79
N GLU A 296 -11.52 -2.76 -4.26
CA GLU A 296 -11.70 -3.11 -5.67
C GLU A 296 -13.06 -2.66 -6.21
N PHE A 297 -14.14 -3.06 -5.53
CA PHE A 297 -15.51 -2.75 -5.94
C PHE A 297 -15.77 -1.25 -6.03
N PHE A 298 -15.32 -0.46 -5.04
CA PHE A 298 -15.50 0.99 -5.04
C PHE A 298 -14.64 1.69 -6.09
N SER A 299 -13.39 1.26 -6.28
CA SER A 299 -12.53 1.83 -7.32
C SER A 299 -13.08 1.59 -8.72
N GLN A 300 -13.67 0.43 -8.96
CA GLN A 300 -14.25 0.07 -10.26
C GLN A 300 -15.61 0.72 -10.52
N ASN A 301 -16.43 0.98 -9.49
CA ASN A 301 -17.87 1.28 -9.68
C ASN A 301 -18.32 2.64 -9.16
N ASN A 302 -17.49 3.41 -8.45
CA ASN A 302 -17.82 4.76 -8.00
C ASN A 302 -17.90 5.74 -9.18
N ALA A 303 -19.09 6.15 -9.57
CA ALA A 303 -19.33 7.06 -10.69
C ALA A 303 -18.96 8.54 -10.40
N ARG A 304 -18.47 8.88 -9.18
CA ARG A 304 -18.08 10.25 -8.81
C ARG A 304 -16.64 10.59 -9.15
N VAL A 305 -15.84 9.58 -9.51
CA VAL A 305 -14.41 9.75 -9.80
C VAL A 305 -14.13 9.49 -11.27
N ASN A 306 -13.15 10.19 -11.78
CA ASN A 306 -12.58 9.90 -13.09
C ASN A 306 -11.68 8.65 -12.98
N ARG A 307 -11.77 7.73 -13.95
CA ARG A 307 -11.00 6.48 -14.06
C ARG A 307 -10.12 6.49 -15.27
N ASN A 308 -9.67 7.65 -15.64
CA ASN A 308 -8.88 7.80 -16.83
C ASN A 308 -7.59 6.96 -16.76
N LEU A 309 -7.41 6.05 -17.71
CA LEU A 309 -6.15 5.34 -17.95
C LEU A 309 -5.33 6.16 -18.95
N PRO A 310 -4.04 6.44 -18.65
CA PRO A 310 -3.20 7.14 -19.63
C PRO A 310 -3.09 6.34 -20.93
N PRO A 311 -3.01 7.03 -22.08
CA PRO A 311 -2.82 6.37 -23.37
C PRO A 311 -1.45 5.68 -23.45
N SER A 312 -1.31 4.77 -24.38
CA SER A 312 -0.04 4.07 -24.69
C SER A 312 0.47 4.44 -26.07
N ILE A 313 1.80 4.37 -26.26
CA ILE A 313 2.46 4.56 -27.56
C ILE A 313 3.25 3.30 -27.90
N ASP A 314 3.01 2.77 -29.11
CA ASP A 314 3.69 1.61 -29.65
C ASP A 314 4.30 1.90 -31.01
N GLY A 315 5.34 1.12 -31.38
CA GLY A 315 5.89 1.09 -32.73
C GLY A 315 6.46 2.42 -33.21
N LEU A 316 7.07 3.22 -32.30
CA LEU A 316 7.76 4.45 -32.69
C LEU A 316 8.83 4.14 -33.75
N THR A 317 8.81 4.89 -34.86
CA THR A 317 9.76 4.74 -35.96
C THR A 317 10.22 6.11 -36.39
N LEU A 318 11.55 6.27 -36.46
CA LEU A 318 12.22 7.49 -36.85
C LEU A 318 13.00 7.26 -38.15
N ALA A 319 12.93 8.20 -39.09
CA ALA A 319 13.71 8.16 -40.32
C ALA A 319 14.16 9.56 -40.73
N ALA A 320 15.46 9.74 -40.91
CA ALA A 320 15.99 10.99 -41.50
C ALA A 320 15.70 11.05 -43.01
N ASN A 321 15.23 12.20 -43.48
CA ASN A 321 14.99 12.48 -44.89
C ASN A 321 15.52 13.88 -45.24
N GLY A 322 16.77 13.94 -45.73
CA GLY A 322 17.49 15.19 -45.90
C GLY A 322 17.79 15.84 -44.54
N ASP A 323 17.32 17.05 -44.33
CA ASP A 323 17.45 17.84 -43.11
C ASP A 323 16.22 17.72 -42.19
N ALA A 324 15.32 16.77 -42.44
CA ALA A 324 14.13 16.56 -41.64
C ALA A 324 14.07 15.13 -41.08
N ILE A 325 13.36 14.95 -39.97
CA ILE A 325 13.04 13.66 -39.36
C ILE A 325 11.56 13.33 -39.63
N GLN A 326 11.30 12.18 -40.22
CA GLN A 326 9.98 11.60 -40.32
C GLN A 326 9.76 10.71 -39.10
N ILE A 327 8.67 10.93 -38.39
CA ILE A 327 8.31 10.27 -37.15
C ILE A 327 6.94 9.62 -37.34
N SER A 328 6.80 8.35 -36.97
CA SER A 328 5.51 7.65 -37.02
C SER A 328 5.42 6.64 -35.92
N GLY A 329 4.17 6.30 -35.52
CA GLY A 329 3.87 5.31 -34.48
C GLY A 329 2.37 5.06 -34.37
N GLN A 330 2.01 4.30 -33.37
CA GLN A 330 0.65 4.02 -32.98
C GLN A 330 0.43 4.55 -31.56
N ALA A 331 -0.71 5.17 -31.28
CA ALA A 331 -1.13 5.51 -29.94
C ALA A 331 -2.57 5.01 -29.72
N ALA A 332 -2.81 4.42 -28.58
CA ALA A 332 -4.10 3.87 -28.19
C ALA A 332 -4.45 4.25 -26.77
N ASP A 333 -5.71 4.41 -26.52
CA ASP A 333 -6.28 4.67 -25.22
C ASP A 333 -7.36 3.62 -24.96
N GLU A 334 -7.26 2.92 -23.82
CA GLU A 334 -8.10 1.75 -23.53
C GLU A 334 -9.52 2.14 -23.10
N ASP A 335 -9.68 3.28 -22.43
CA ASP A 335 -10.97 3.76 -21.89
C ASP A 335 -11.45 5.09 -22.49
N GLY A 336 -10.69 5.67 -23.44
CA GLY A 336 -11.01 6.94 -24.06
C GLY A 336 -10.56 7.07 -25.51
N THR A 337 -10.04 8.24 -25.85
CA THR A 337 -9.51 8.55 -27.19
C THR A 337 -8.30 9.46 -27.08
N VAL A 338 -7.24 9.15 -27.82
CA VAL A 338 -6.07 10.02 -27.95
C VAL A 338 -6.43 11.31 -28.68
N THR A 339 -6.23 12.45 -28.05
CA THR A 339 -6.57 13.78 -28.57
C THR A 339 -5.40 14.52 -29.16
N ALA A 340 -4.18 14.30 -28.63
CA ALA A 340 -2.98 14.95 -29.09
C ALA A 340 -1.75 14.04 -28.95
N ILE A 341 -0.80 14.22 -29.87
CA ILE A 341 0.56 13.66 -29.79
C ILE A 341 1.53 14.83 -29.76
N THR A 342 2.37 14.90 -28.75
CA THR A 342 3.44 15.88 -28.61
C THR A 342 4.78 15.20 -28.86
N LEU A 343 5.60 15.80 -29.71
CA LEU A 343 6.93 15.31 -30.09
C LEU A 343 7.97 16.38 -29.76
N VAL A 344 8.92 16.03 -28.91
CA VAL A 344 10.05 16.88 -28.53
C VAL A 344 11.30 16.30 -29.18
N ILE A 345 11.97 17.10 -30.02
CA ILE A 345 13.17 16.72 -30.76
C ILE A 345 14.32 17.55 -30.24
N GLU A 346 15.34 16.92 -29.70
CA GLU A 346 16.49 17.58 -29.10
C GLU A 346 17.81 17.06 -29.70
N GLY A 347 18.63 17.94 -30.21
CA GLY A 347 19.95 17.61 -30.78
C GLY A 347 21.03 17.54 -29.70
N LEU A 348 21.95 16.59 -29.82
CA LEU A 348 23.07 16.39 -28.90
C LEU A 348 23.98 17.62 -28.79
N ALA A 349 24.21 18.33 -29.90
CA ALA A 349 24.94 19.59 -29.93
C ALA A 349 24.06 20.81 -29.61
N GLY A 350 22.79 20.60 -29.34
CA GLY A 350 21.76 21.61 -29.11
C GLY A 350 20.92 21.90 -30.35
N GLY A 351 19.83 22.63 -30.16
CA GLY A 351 18.81 22.83 -31.20
C GLY A 351 17.77 21.70 -31.17
N GLY A 352 16.72 21.85 -31.92
CA GLY A 352 15.63 20.89 -31.96
C GLY A 352 14.35 21.51 -32.46
N ASP A 353 13.25 20.77 -32.29
CA ASP A 353 11.90 21.18 -32.70
C ASP A 353 10.87 20.60 -31.71
N THR A 354 9.70 21.21 -31.62
CA THR A 354 8.57 20.67 -30.89
C THR A 354 7.34 20.66 -31.79
N LEU A 355 6.80 19.50 -32.03
CA LEU A 355 5.68 19.29 -32.92
C LEU A 355 4.47 18.76 -32.16
N THR A 356 3.30 19.04 -32.69
CA THR A 356 2.06 18.40 -32.25
C THR A 356 1.31 17.83 -33.45
N THR A 357 0.72 16.65 -33.28
CA THR A 357 -0.11 16.00 -34.28
C THR A 357 -1.25 15.28 -33.62
N THR A 358 -2.09 14.61 -34.38
CA THR A 358 -3.20 13.79 -33.89
C THR A 358 -3.11 12.39 -34.50
N VAL A 359 -3.80 11.45 -33.92
CA VAL A 359 -3.95 10.10 -34.49
C VAL A 359 -5.04 10.09 -35.56
N ASP A 360 -4.93 9.17 -36.50
CA ASP A 360 -6.00 8.83 -37.42
C ASP A 360 -7.01 7.83 -36.80
N GLY A 361 -8.02 7.43 -37.57
CA GLY A 361 -9.05 6.49 -37.09
C GLY A 361 -8.56 5.09 -36.76
N SER A 362 -7.28 4.76 -37.02
CA SER A 362 -6.62 3.50 -36.63
C SER A 362 -5.65 3.66 -35.46
N GLY A 363 -5.52 4.87 -34.90
CA GLY A 363 -4.56 5.18 -33.86
C GLY A 363 -3.15 5.54 -34.40
N ALA A 364 -2.95 5.57 -35.72
CA ALA A 364 -1.65 5.91 -36.30
C ALA A 364 -1.40 7.42 -36.27
N PHE A 365 -0.17 7.82 -35.95
CA PHE A 365 0.26 9.20 -36.06
C PHE A 365 1.49 9.34 -36.96
N GLN A 366 1.64 10.50 -37.58
CA GLN A 366 2.80 10.89 -38.37
C GLN A 366 3.13 12.37 -38.16
N ALA A 367 4.41 12.67 -38.09
CA ALA A 367 4.92 14.04 -38.07
C ALA A 367 6.23 14.15 -38.87
N THR A 368 6.56 15.36 -39.29
CA THR A 368 7.84 15.65 -39.96
C THR A 368 8.39 16.93 -39.36
N SER A 369 9.64 16.92 -38.90
CA SER A 369 10.32 18.09 -38.36
C SER A 369 10.61 19.17 -39.40
N GLY A 370 10.87 20.37 -38.96
CA GLY A 370 11.50 21.41 -39.77
C GLY A 370 12.95 21.05 -40.21
N GLY A 371 13.61 21.94 -40.90
CA GLY A 371 15.02 21.77 -41.29
C GLY A 371 15.94 21.80 -40.05
N LEU A 372 16.61 20.69 -39.80
CA LEU A 372 17.52 20.47 -38.68
C LEU A 372 18.97 20.46 -39.14
N ALA A 373 19.90 20.84 -38.28
CA ALA A 373 21.34 20.74 -38.55
C ALA A 373 21.82 19.28 -38.55
N ASP A 374 23.02 19.04 -39.06
CA ASP A 374 23.66 17.73 -38.96
C ASP A 374 23.95 17.40 -37.48
N ASP A 375 23.21 16.50 -36.88
CA ASP A 375 23.37 16.08 -35.47
C ASP A 375 22.66 14.73 -35.20
N LEU A 376 22.90 14.14 -34.02
CA LEU A 376 22.10 13.07 -33.47
C LEU A 376 20.97 13.69 -32.65
N TYR A 377 19.73 13.34 -32.94
CA TYR A 377 18.54 13.85 -32.27
C TYR A 377 17.89 12.76 -31.43
N THR A 378 17.57 13.09 -30.21
CA THR A 378 16.63 12.32 -29.36
C THR A 378 15.22 12.83 -29.62
N VAL A 379 14.30 11.92 -29.86
CA VAL A 379 12.88 12.22 -30.09
C VAL A 379 12.10 11.58 -28.98
N ALA A 380 11.44 12.40 -28.16
CA ALA A 380 10.49 11.95 -27.13
C ALA A 380 9.06 12.23 -27.59
N VAL A 381 8.22 11.22 -27.57
CA VAL A 381 6.81 11.29 -28.00
C VAL A 381 5.91 10.98 -26.83
N THR A 382 4.93 11.85 -26.56
CA THR A 382 3.88 11.66 -25.55
C THR A 382 2.51 11.78 -26.18
N ALA A 383 1.56 10.96 -25.76
CA ALA A 383 0.16 11.04 -26.13
C ALA A 383 -0.67 11.63 -24.98
N GLU A 384 -1.69 12.42 -25.32
CA GLU A 384 -2.67 12.95 -24.38
C GLU A 384 -4.07 12.47 -24.81
N ASP A 385 -4.87 12.01 -23.84
CA ASP A 385 -6.25 11.56 -24.07
C ASP A 385 -7.29 12.67 -23.91
N ASN A 386 -8.57 12.30 -24.04
CA ASN A 386 -9.70 13.23 -23.90
C ASN A 386 -9.99 13.67 -22.47
N ASP A 387 -9.42 13.01 -21.47
CA ASP A 387 -9.59 13.30 -20.04
C ASP A 387 -8.35 13.93 -19.39
N GLY A 388 -7.28 14.18 -20.20
CA GLY A 388 -6.06 14.88 -19.83
C GLY A 388 -4.95 13.97 -19.26
N GLY A 389 -5.11 12.65 -19.36
CA GLY A 389 -4.04 11.68 -19.06
C GLY A 389 -2.93 11.75 -20.11
N GLN A 390 -1.68 11.56 -19.68
CA GLN A 390 -0.52 11.56 -20.58
C GLN A 390 0.20 10.21 -20.48
N SER A 391 0.62 9.70 -21.65
CA SER A 391 1.43 8.48 -21.72
C SER A 391 2.82 8.70 -21.13
N ASP A 392 3.47 7.61 -20.74
CA ASP A 392 4.92 7.60 -20.64
C ASP A 392 5.55 7.99 -21.98
N PRO A 393 6.66 8.75 -21.99
CA PRO A 393 7.30 9.13 -23.24
C PRO A 393 7.97 7.93 -23.93
N ALA A 394 7.61 7.68 -25.18
CA ALA A 394 8.38 6.81 -26.08
C ALA A 394 9.59 7.59 -26.62
N ILE A 395 10.79 7.07 -26.43
CA ILE A 395 12.03 7.79 -26.73
C ILE A 395 12.91 6.96 -27.66
N ASP A 396 13.39 7.56 -28.77
CA ASP A 396 14.34 6.94 -29.66
C ASP A 396 15.28 8.01 -30.27
N THR A 397 16.33 7.60 -30.99
CA THR A 397 17.30 8.51 -31.59
C THR A 397 17.38 8.34 -33.10
N VAL A 398 17.66 9.44 -33.78
CA VAL A 398 17.88 9.45 -35.24
C VAL A 398 18.94 10.49 -35.63
N ARG A 399 19.82 10.13 -36.56
CA ARG A 399 20.82 11.05 -37.08
C ARG A 399 20.31 11.77 -38.31
N VAL A 400 20.47 13.09 -38.30
CA VAL A 400 20.37 13.95 -39.51
C VAL A 400 21.79 14.27 -39.99
N GLY A 401 22.02 14.16 -41.29
CA GLY A 401 23.32 14.41 -41.92
C GLY A 401 24.27 13.20 -41.89
N PRO A 402 25.56 13.40 -42.29
CA PRO A 402 26.54 12.32 -42.38
C PRO A 402 26.94 11.80 -40.99
N ALA A 403 27.26 10.51 -40.93
CA ALA A 403 27.78 9.91 -39.69
C ALA A 403 29.10 10.61 -39.29
N PRO A 404 29.30 10.90 -38.01
CA PRO A 404 30.56 11.40 -37.49
C PRO A 404 31.66 10.32 -37.62
N PRO A 405 32.94 10.67 -37.43
CA PRO A 405 33.99 9.68 -37.28
C PRO A 405 33.62 8.66 -36.22
N PRO A 406 34.03 7.38 -36.34
CA PRO A 406 33.73 6.35 -35.33
C PRO A 406 34.09 6.83 -33.92
N SER A 407 33.17 6.67 -32.99
CA SER A 407 33.34 7.05 -31.59
C SER A 407 32.64 5.99 -30.71
N ALA A 408 33.17 5.74 -29.52
CA ALA A 408 32.52 4.85 -28.58
C ALA A 408 31.13 5.34 -28.21
N PRO A 409 30.18 4.44 -27.90
CA PRO A 409 28.93 4.79 -27.22
C PRO A 409 29.20 5.54 -25.90
N VAL A 410 28.25 6.26 -25.37
CA VAL A 410 28.36 7.00 -24.11
C VAL A 410 27.30 6.52 -23.14
N LEU A 411 27.71 6.02 -21.98
CA LEU A 411 26.86 5.63 -20.86
C LEU A 411 26.54 6.86 -19.99
N SER A 412 25.30 6.92 -19.48
CA SER A 412 24.86 7.98 -18.55
C SER A 412 23.74 7.49 -17.63
N ASP A 413 23.44 8.26 -16.58
CA ASP A 413 22.33 8.05 -15.64
C ASP A 413 22.28 6.64 -15.03
N ILE A 414 23.45 6.07 -14.73
CA ILE A 414 23.56 4.71 -14.21
C ILE A 414 23.01 4.66 -12.78
N ALA A 415 22.00 3.84 -12.58
CA ALA A 415 21.34 3.62 -11.29
C ALA A 415 21.26 2.13 -10.96
N VAL A 416 21.13 1.81 -9.68
CA VAL A 416 20.92 0.44 -9.21
C VAL A 416 19.78 0.40 -8.21
N SER A 417 18.87 -0.55 -8.37
CA SER A 417 17.87 -0.93 -7.37
C SER A 417 18.16 -2.33 -6.87
N VAL A 418 17.98 -2.55 -5.56
CA VAL A 418 18.27 -3.82 -4.89
C VAL A 418 16.99 -4.35 -4.26
N ASP A 419 16.72 -5.66 -4.48
CA ASP A 419 15.59 -6.37 -3.90
C ASP A 419 16.09 -7.75 -3.44
N GLY A 420 16.23 -7.92 -2.12
CA GLY A 420 16.83 -9.12 -1.52
C GLY A 420 18.24 -9.38 -2.02
N GLN A 421 18.46 -10.52 -2.66
CA GLN A 421 19.74 -10.89 -3.29
C GLN A 421 19.78 -10.58 -4.80
N CYS A 422 18.83 -9.82 -5.30
CA CYS A 422 18.80 -9.35 -6.70
C CYS A 422 19.19 -7.88 -6.78
N ALA A 423 19.86 -7.50 -7.87
CA ALA A 423 20.08 -6.11 -8.24
C ALA A 423 19.68 -5.89 -9.69
N THR A 424 19.04 -4.76 -9.97
CA THR A 424 18.73 -4.29 -11.31
C THR A 424 19.54 -3.03 -11.55
N VAL A 425 20.41 -3.05 -12.56
CA VAL A 425 21.16 -1.89 -13.02
C VAL A 425 20.47 -1.36 -14.27
N SER A 426 20.21 -0.06 -14.29
CA SER A 426 19.57 0.65 -15.39
C SER A 426 20.35 1.93 -15.73
N GLY A 427 20.14 2.49 -16.92
CA GLY A 427 20.78 3.72 -17.34
C GLY A 427 20.41 4.08 -18.78
N GLN A 428 21.17 5.00 -19.34
CA GLN A 428 21.04 5.40 -20.74
C GLN A 428 22.34 5.13 -21.50
N VAL A 429 22.22 4.81 -22.79
CA VAL A 429 23.33 4.68 -23.74
C VAL A 429 23.01 5.45 -25.00
N VAL A 430 23.93 6.31 -25.41
CA VAL A 430 23.80 7.08 -26.64
C VAL A 430 25.02 6.78 -27.52
N ASP A 431 24.76 6.32 -28.73
CA ASP A 431 25.78 6.06 -29.73
C ASP A 431 25.60 7.03 -30.90
N GLN A 432 26.59 7.93 -31.07
CA GLN A 432 26.55 8.94 -32.13
C GLN A 432 26.61 8.37 -33.54
N ASN A 433 27.17 7.19 -33.70
CA ASN A 433 27.27 6.49 -34.98
C ASN A 433 26.07 5.62 -35.29
N GLN A 434 25.22 5.33 -34.29
CA GLN A 434 24.06 4.45 -34.35
C GLN A 434 24.45 3.02 -34.77
N ASP A 435 25.60 2.54 -34.33
CA ASP A 435 26.09 1.20 -34.57
C ASP A 435 26.36 0.42 -33.27
N LEU A 436 25.63 0.78 -32.20
CA LEU A 436 25.63 0.03 -30.93
C LEU A 436 25.42 -1.46 -31.17
N ALA A 437 26.33 -2.26 -30.65
CA ALA A 437 26.28 -3.72 -30.79
C ALA A 437 25.65 -4.37 -29.55
N SER A 438 25.99 -3.90 -28.35
CA SER A 438 25.47 -4.47 -27.08
C SER A 438 25.72 -3.53 -25.91
N VAL A 439 24.85 -3.69 -24.89
CA VAL A 439 25.12 -3.26 -23.51
C VAL A 439 25.16 -4.49 -22.64
N THR A 440 26.23 -4.65 -21.85
CA THR A 440 26.43 -5.79 -20.98
C THR A 440 26.71 -5.31 -19.55
N VAL A 441 25.96 -5.84 -18.59
CA VAL A 441 26.19 -5.58 -17.16
C VAL A 441 26.82 -6.81 -16.52
N THR A 442 28.02 -6.64 -15.96
CA THR A 442 28.73 -7.72 -15.29
C THR A 442 28.58 -7.58 -13.79
N PHE A 443 27.82 -8.46 -13.19
CA PHE A 443 27.63 -8.61 -11.75
C PHE A 443 28.62 -9.63 -11.18
N ALA A 444 28.65 -9.76 -9.85
CA ALA A 444 29.45 -10.80 -9.17
C ALA A 444 29.00 -12.24 -9.56
N SER A 445 27.74 -12.43 -9.95
CA SER A 445 27.20 -13.69 -10.45
C SER A 445 27.51 -13.98 -11.92
N GLY A 446 27.97 -12.99 -12.69
CA GLY A 446 28.29 -13.13 -14.10
C GLY A 446 27.79 -11.96 -14.96
N ALA A 447 28.04 -12.04 -16.26
CA ALA A 447 27.63 -11.04 -17.24
C ALA A 447 26.19 -11.29 -17.70
N VAL A 448 25.40 -10.23 -17.78
CA VAL A 448 24.01 -10.22 -18.24
C VAL A 448 23.90 -9.23 -19.39
N ALA A 449 23.36 -9.65 -20.52
CA ALA A 449 23.02 -8.74 -21.60
C ALA A 449 21.85 -7.86 -21.15
N ALA A 450 21.97 -6.56 -21.36
CA ALA A 450 20.91 -5.64 -20.99
C ALA A 450 19.77 -5.68 -22.02
N ASP A 451 18.54 -5.54 -21.53
CA ASP A 451 17.39 -5.25 -22.36
C ASP A 451 17.43 -3.76 -22.75
N LEU A 452 17.23 -3.48 -24.03
CA LEU A 452 17.29 -2.13 -24.61
C LEU A 452 15.87 -1.68 -24.99
N ASP A 453 15.54 -0.47 -24.59
CA ASP A 453 14.33 0.24 -25.01
C ASP A 453 14.73 1.67 -25.42
N GLY A 454 14.87 1.90 -26.72
CA GLY A 454 15.44 3.11 -27.26
C GLY A 454 16.85 3.36 -26.72
N VAL A 455 17.04 4.47 -26.02
CA VAL A 455 18.32 4.83 -25.38
C VAL A 455 18.46 4.25 -23.95
N ARG A 456 17.43 3.62 -23.41
CA ARG A 456 17.43 3.06 -22.05
C ARG A 456 17.89 1.62 -22.06
N TYR A 457 18.59 1.22 -21.01
CA TYR A 457 18.95 -0.17 -20.78
C TYR A 457 18.62 -0.60 -19.35
N ASN A 458 18.34 -1.87 -19.17
CA ASN A 458 18.24 -2.50 -17.86
C ASN A 458 18.80 -3.93 -17.89
N ALA A 459 19.37 -4.37 -16.77
CA ALA A 459 19.82 -5.73 -16.57
C ALA A 459 19.64 -6.14 -15.12
N ARG A 460 19.07 -7.33 -14.88
CA ARG A 460 18.81 -7.85 -13.54
C ARG A 460 19.63 -9.12 -13.31
N ALA A 461 20.25 -9.23 -12.16
CA ALA A 461 20.90 -10.44 -11.66
C ALA A 461 20.44 -10.76 -10.25
N CYS A 462 20.29 -12.04 -9.94
CA CYS A 462 19.94 -12.57 -8.62
C CYS A 462 21.06 -13.47 -8.07
N ASP A 463 20.87 -13.99 -6.85
CA ASP A 463 21.85 -14.81 -6.12
C ASP A 463 23.19 -14.10 -5.89
N LEU A 464 23.14 -12.77 -5.74
CA LEU A 464 24.32 -11.97 -5.49
C LEU A 464 24.82 -12.18 -4.05
N PRO A 465 26.15 -12.22 -3.84
CA PRO A 465 26.71 -12.40 -2.51
C PRO A 465 26.35 -11.23 -1.60
N GLY A 466 26.02 -11.53 -0.34
CA GLY A 466 25.75 -10.50 0.66
C GLY A 466 26.96 -9.62 0.93
N GLY A 467 26.73 -8.36 1.26
CA GLY A 467 27.73 -7.33 1.52
C GLY A 467 27.95 -6.38 0.34
N ALA A 468 29.13 -5.75 0.32
CA ALA A 468 29.49 -4.80 -0.73
C ALA A 468 29.65 -5.50 -2.09
N ASN A 469 28.93 -5.01 -3.08
CA ASN A 469 28.96 -5.48 -4.45
C ASN A 469 29.25 -4.32 -5.40
N SER A 470 29.61 -4.65 -6.63
CA SER A 470 29.68 -3.70 -7.74
C SER A 470 29.27 -4.39 -9.03
N ALA A 471 28.74 -3.62 -9.95
CA ALA A 471 28.50 -4.05 -11.33
C ALA A 471 29.28 -3.14 -12.28
N SER A 472 29.80 -3.73 -13.34
CA SER A 472 30.42 -3.00 -14.46
C SER A 472 29.48 -3.03 -15.65
N VAL A 473 29.22 -1.87 -16.23
CA VAL A 473 28.43 -1.72 -17.45
C VAL A 473 29.37 -1.45 -18.59
N GLU A 474 29.27 -2.19 -19.67
CA GLU A 474 30.03 -1.99 -20.92
C GLU A 474 29.05 -1.81 -22.08
N ALA A 475 29.14 -0.70 -22.77
CA ALA A 475 28.50 -0.45 -24.05
C ALA A 475 29.53 -0.60 -25.18
N LEU A 476 29.24 -1.45 -26.15
CA LEU A 476 30.15 -1.78 -27.27
C LEU A 476 29.47 -1.48 -28.59
N ASP A 477 30.17 -0.81 -29.53
CA ASP A 477 29.74 -0.62 -30.90
C ASP A 477 30.17 -1.77 -31.84
N GLN A 478 29.69 -1.74 -33.08
CA GLN A 478 30.04 -2.74 -34.10
C GLN A 478 31.49 -2.57 -34.60
N GLY A 479 32.09 -1.42 -34.36
CA GLY A 479 33.50 -1.11 -34.68
C GLY A 479 34.46 -1.62 -33.60
N GLY A 480 33.97 -2.03 -32.44
CA GLY A 480 34.76 -2.51 -31.31
C GLY A 480 35.23 -1.38 -30.38
N LEU A 481 34.64 -0.19 -30.46
CA LEU A 481 34.86 0.88 -29.49
C LEU A 481 33.87 0.70 -28.33
N ALA A 482 34.32 0.95 -27.12
CA ALA A 482 33.50 0.70 -25.92
C ALA A 482 33.63 1.87 -24.93
N ASP A 483 32.54 2.08 -24.20
CA ASP A 483 32.51 2.84 -22.95
C ASP A 483 32.21 1.89 -21.79
N THR A 484 32.80 2.14 -20.61
CA THR A 484 32.65 1.28 -19.45
C THR A 484 32.56 2.12 -18.20
N ASP A 485 31.56 1.84 -17.37
CA ASP A 485 31.38 2.47 -16.06
C ASP A 485 31.08 1.44 -14.99
N GLN A 486 31.13 1.84 -13.72
CA GLN A 486 30.92 0.96 -12.58
C GLN A 486 29.99 1.61 -11.55
N ILE A 487 29.09 0.80 -10.98
CA ILE A 487 28.24 1.21 -9.89
C ILE A 487 28.40 0.26 -8.69
N ALA A 488 28.54 0.83 -7.50
CA ALA A 488 28.65 0.07 -6.26
C ALA A 488 27.30 0.04 -5.53
N PHE A 489 26.99 -1.08 -4.88
CA PHE A 489 25.76 -1.26 -4.12
C PHE A 489 25.96 -2.28 -2.99
N GLN A 490 24.99 -2.37 -2.08
CA GLN A 490 25.02 -3.31 -0.97
C GLN A 490 23.91 -4.35 -1.14
N ILE A 491 24.28 -5.62 -0.99
CA ILE A 491 23.34 -6.74 -0.87
C ILE A 491 23.29 -7.16 0.59
N ASP A 492 22.10 -7.33 1.16
CA ASP A 492 21.99 -7.86 2.50
C ASP A 492 22.58 -9.27 2.56
N ALA A 493 23.59 -9.44 3.41
CA ALA A 493 24.26 -10.73 3.61
C ALA A 493 23.33 -11.79 4.21
N GLY A 494 22.20 -11.38 4.74
CA GLY A 494 21.32 -12.23 5.53
C GLY A 494 21.92 -12.60 6.88
N GLN A 495 21.13 -13.27 7.69
CA GLN A 495 21.53 -13.74 9.01
C GLN A 495 21.18 -15.22 9.17
N VAL A 496 22.16 -16.05 9.47
CA VAL A 496 21.94 -17.47 9.76
C VAL A 496 21.86 -17.67 11.27
N ALA A 497 20.72 -18.14 11.77
CA ALA A 497 20.47 -18.35 13.18
C ALA A 497 19.35 -19.39 13.39
N THR A 498 19.16 -19.84 14.62
CA THR A 498 17.98 -20.63 14.98
C THR A 498 16.75 -19.73 15.08
N LEU A 499 15.56 -20.32 15.05
CA LEU A 499 14.29 -19.61 15.20
C LEU A 499 14.28 -18.70 16.43
N ASP A 500 14.69 -19.23 17.60
CA ASP A 500 14.75 -18.46 18.84
C ASP A 500 15.75 -17.29 18.77
N GLN A 501 16.85 -17.47 18.06
CA GLN A 501 17.84 -16.40 17.86
C GLN A 501 17.34 -15.35 16.87
N HIS A 502 16.59 -15.73 15.82
CA HIS A 502 15.94 -14.77 14.93
C HIS A 502 14.88 -13.95 15.65
N ILE A 503 14.08 -14.59 16.51
CA ILE A 503 13.08 -13.90 17.33
C ILE A 503 13.73 -12.96 18.34
N SER A 504 14.75 -13.43 19.07
CA SER A 504 15.45 -12.60 20.06
C SER A 504 16.17 -11.40 19.46
N ALA A 505 16.63 -11.53 18.21
CA ALA A 505 17.22 -10.43 17.45
C ALA A 505 16.19 -9.51 16.78
N GLY A 506 14.90 -9.80 16.94
CA GLY A 506 13.81 -9.02 16.37
C GLY A 506 13.62 -9.19 14.85
N ARG A 507 14.28 -10.14 14.21
CA ARG A 507 14.10 -10.45 12.80
C ARG A 507 12.79 -11.20 12.53
N LEU A 508 12.34 -11.99 13.49
CA LEU A 508 11.03 -12.64 13.53
C LEU A 508 10.30 -12.24 14.83
N ASP A 509 9.02 -12.53 14.88
CA ASP A 509 8.21 -12.41 16.09
C ASP A 509 7.50 -13.72 16.42
N TYR A 510 6.80 -13.76 17.56
CA TYR A 510 6.04 -14.94 17.97
C TYR A 510 4.67 -15.06 17.28
N ILE A 511 4.28 -14.10 16.47
CA ILE A 511 2.99 -14.12 15.77
C ILE A 511 3.09 -15.03 14.55
N ASN A 512 4.18 -14.91 13.81
CA ASN A 512 4.40 -15.63 12.54
C ASN A 512 5.37 -16.82 12.66
N TYR A 513 5.85 -17.15 13.87
CA TYR A 513 6.89 -18.16 14.05
C TYR A 513 6.44 -19.61 13.74
N ALA A 514 5.14 -19.87 13.69
CA ALA A 514 4.63 -21.23 13.52
C ALA A 514 5.04 -21.84 12.18
N ASN A 515 5.00 -21.08 11.09
CA ASN A 515 5.45 -21.52 9.76
C ASN A 515 6.95 -21.80 9.78
N CYS A 516 7.74 -20.88 10.31
CA CYS A 516 9.18 -21.04 10.47
C CYS A 516 9.54 -22.29 11.32
N TYR A 517 8.76 -22.56 12.39
CA TYR A 517 9.00 -23.75 13.21
C TYR A 517 8.64 -25.05 12.49
N LEU A 518 7.56 -25.06 11.72
CA LEU A 518 7.14 -26.22 10.93
C LEU A 518 8.17 -26.57 9.86
N GLU A 519 8.84 -25.57 9.29
CA GLU A 519 9.81 -25.76 8.23
C GLU A 519 11.22 -26.06 8.75
N TYR A 520 11.72 -25.26 9.70
CA TYR A 520 13.11 -25.35 10.17
C TYR A 520 13.27 -26.02 11.52
N GLY A 521 12.22 -26.13 12.33
CA GLY A 521 12.27 -26.73 13.67
C GLY A 521 13.28 -26.02 14.57
N THR A 522 14.30 -26.78 15.01
CA THR A 522 15.42 -26.26 15.83
C THR A 522 16.70 -26.03 15.02
N ALA A 523 16.69 -26.28 13.70
CA ALA A 523 17.84 -26.06 12.83
C ALA A 523 18.12 -24.55 12.66
N THR A 524 19.32 -24.22 12.23
CA THR A 524 19.66 -22.87 11.80
C THR A 524 19.20 -22.68 10.36
N PHE A 525 18.65 -21.50 10.06
CA PHE A 525 18.24 -21.11 8.73
C PHE A 525 18.62 -19.66 8.47
N LYS A 526 18.57 -19.24 7.21
CA LYS A 526 18.95 -17.90 6.78
C LYS A 526 17.71 -17.04 6.58
N LEU A 527 17.75 -15.82 7.09
CA LEU A 527 16.84 -14.75 6.74
C LEU A 527 17.61 -13.62 6.07
N THR A 528 17.03 -13.04 5.04
CA THR A 528 17.52 -11.83 4.38
C THR A 528 16.53 -10.69 4.60
N GLU A 529 17.03 -9.46 4.64
CA GLU A 529 16.22 -8.27 4.78
C GLU A 529 15.77 -7.81 3.39
N HIS A 530 14.47 -7.63 3.20
CA HIS A 530 13.86 -7.21 1.95
C HIS A 530 13.12 -5.90 2.14
N ALA A 531 13.31 -4.96 1.25
CA ALA A 531 12.53 -3.72 1.23
C ALA A 531 11.06 -4.03 0.93
N THR A 532 10.16 -3.45 1.73
CA THR A 532 8.71 -3.57 1.57
C THR A 532 8.07 -2.27 1.12
N GLY A 533 8.87 -1.21 0.96
CA GLY A 533 8.50 0.13 0.55
C GLY A 533 9.03 1.19 1.53
N GLY A 534 9.45 2.33 1.02
CA GLY A 534 10.09 3.37 1.82
C GLY A 534 11.32 2.85 2.59
N ASP A 535 11.53 3.33 3.81
CA ASP A 535 12.61 2.87 4.69
C ASP A 535 12.26 1.60 5.49
N GLN A 536 11.21 0.88 5.07
CA GLN A 536 10.74 -0.32 5.75
C GLN A 536 11.26 -1.59 5.08
N CYS A 537 11.65 -2.55 5.90
CA CYS A 537 12.14 -3.85 5.50
C CYS A 537 11.47 -4.96 6.30
N GLN A 538 11.46 -6.14 5.70
CA GLN A 538 10.98 -7.37 6.31
C GLN A 538 12.04 -8.45 6.15
N TRP A 539 12.36 -9.14 7.22
CA TRP A 539 13.21 -10.32 7.18
C TRP A 539 12.42 -11.52 6.67
N ARG A 540 12.93 -12.19 5.64
CA ARG A 540 12.32 -13.36 4.99
C ARG A 540 13.36 -14.43 4.69
N ASP A 541 12.93 -15.68 4.60
CA ASP A 541 13.69 -16.76 3.96
C ASP A 541 13.56 -16.70 2.43
N ASP A 542 14.19 -17.63 1.73
CA ASP A 542 14.33 -17.58 0.27
C ASP A 542 12.97 -17.71 -0.48
N ASP A 543 11.96 -18.34 0.12
CA ASP A 543 10.62 -18.52 -0.48
C ASP A 543 9.49 -17.74 0.21
N ALA A 544 9.87 -16.88 1.18
CA ALA A 544 8.96 -16.07 1.98
C ALA A 544 7.93 -16.87 2.80
N SER A 545 8.19 -18.17 3.06
CA SER A 545 7.37 -19.01 3.94
C SER A 545 7.55 -18.64 5.41
N CYS A 546 8.71 -18.08 5.74
CA CYS A 546 9.10 -17.61 7.07
C CYS A 546 9.41 -16.12 7.02
N THR A 547 8.48 -15.29 7.46
CA THR A 547 8.57 -13.83 7.39
C THR A 547 8.50 -13.19 8.77
N GLY A 548 9.26 -12.11 8.95
CA GLY A 548 9.24 -11.28 10.17
C GLY A 548 8.29 -10.08 10.05
N PRO A 549 8.18 -9.29 11.11
CA PRO A 549 7.45 -8.03 11.08
C PRO A 549 8.17 -6.99 10.21
N THR A 550 7.40 -6.14 9.55
CA THR A 550 7.94 -4.98 8.82
C THR A 550 8.50 -3.97 9.82
N ARG A 551 9.72 -3.50 9.57
CA ARG A 551 10.45 -2.55 10.43
C ARG A 551 11.36 -1.65 9.60
N ALA A 552 11.91 -0.60 10.21
CA ALA A 552 12.93 0.21 9.55
C ALA A 552 14.12 -0.66 9.12
N CYS A 553 14.63 -0.45 7.92
CA CYS A 553 15.74 -1.21 7.34
C CYS A 553 17.01 -1.07 8.17
N THR A 554 17.70 -2.19 8.41
CA THR A 554 18.95 -2.20 9.22
C THR A 554 20.15 -1.57 8.50
N GLY A 555 20.05 -1.33 7.19
CA GLY A 555 21.08 -0.74 6.33
C GLY A 555 20.89 0.73 5.93
N ALA A 556 19.78 1.37 6.30
CA ALA A 556 19.50 2.79 6.01
C ALA A 556 20.26 3.73 6.97
N GLY A 557 21.57 3.57 7.07
CA GLY A 557 22.43 4.35 7.96
C GLY A 557 23.82 4.50 7.41
N GLY A 558 23.91 5.37 6.44
CA GLY A 558 24.99 6.02 5.81
C GLY A 558 26.32 6.17 6.45
N ASN A 559 27.19 6.60 5.69
CA ASN A 559 28.54 7.08 5.89
C ASN A 559 28.78 7.84 7.18
N GLY A 560 29.73 7.31 7.88
CA GLY A 560 30.74 7.84 8.74
C GLY A 560 30.70 9.28 9.16
N GLY A 561 30.86 9.47 10.44
CA GLY A 561 31.23 10.73 11.04
C GLY A 561 30.93 10.70 12.49
N ASP A 562 31.93 10.24 13.20
CA ASP A 562 32.17 10.48 14.62
C ASP A 562 31.73 11.89 15.06
N ASN A 563 31.19 11.96 16.26
CA ASN A 563 31.01 13.06 17.17
C ASN A 563 29.64 13.65 17.41
N GLY A 564 29.27 13.50 18.65
CA GLY A 564 28.75 14.61 19.42
C GLY A 564 27.28 14.64 19.71
N ASP A 565 26.98 14.13 20.89
CA ASP A 565 26.21 14.86 21.93
C ASP A 565 25.10 15.79 21.44
N ASP A 566 23.87 15.42 21.78
CA ASP A 566 22.93 16.29 22.48
C ASP A 566 21.62 15.52 22.71
N GLY A 567 21.26 15.12 23.93
CA GLY A 567 20.66 16.02 24.86
C GLY A 567 19.15 16.04 24.75
N GLY A 568 18.46 14.99 25.28
CA GLY A 568 17.00 14.95 25.49
C GLY A 568 16.70 14.27 26.82
N ASP A 569 16.77 15.06 27.84
CA ASP A 569 16.50 14.80 29.25
C ASP A 569 15.19 14.05 29.49
N ASN A 570 15.24 12.87 30.12
CA ASN A 570 14.24 12.42 31.07
C ASN A 570 14.93 11.66 32.20
N GLY A 571 14.90 12.27 33.36
CA GLY A 571 15.58 11.97 34.59
C GLY A 571 15.56 10.52 35.03
N GLY A 572 16.76 9.97 35.11
CA GLY A 572 17.06 8.74 35.78
C GLY A 572 18.59 8.65 35.92
N GLY A 573 19.10 8.80 37.13
CA GLY A 573 20.50 8.96 37.44
C GLY A 573 21.45 8.07 36.67
N ASP A 574 22.61 8.64 36.35
CA ASP A 574 23.77 7.99 35.74
C ASP A 574 24.07 6.66 36.41
N PRO A 575 24.13 5.52 35.67
CA PRO A 575 24.56 4.28 36.26
C PRO A 575 26.04 4.34 36.58
N GLN A 576 26.38 4.04 37.82
CA GLN A 576 27.75 3.91 38.28
C GLN A 576 28.52 2.97 37.34
N PRO A 577 29.79 3.26 36.98
CA PRO A 577 30.59 2.40 36.11
C PRO A 577 30.65 0.97 36.61
N GLY A 578 30.10 0.03 35.85
CA GLY A 578 30.07 -1.42 36.15
C GLY A 578 28.70 -2.00 36.46
N CYS A 579 27.62 -1.21 36.51
CA CYS A 579 26.26 -1.75 36.65
C CYS A 579 25.60 -1.99 35.27
N GLN A 580 25.06 -3.19 35.09
CA GLN A 580 24.26 -3.59 33.92
C GLN A 580 22.79 -3.64 34.33
N GLN A 581 21.93 -3.08 33.51
CA GLN A 581 20.47 -3.06 33.76
C GLN A 581 19.72 -3.46 32.50
N GLU A 582 18.70 -4.29 32.70
CA GLU A 582 17.83 -4.78 31.62
C GLU A 582 16.37 -4.82 32.04
N SER A 583 15.49 -4.30 31.20
CA SER A 583 14.03 -4.39 31.36
C SER A 583 13.45 -5.28 30.28
N ALA A 584 12.87 -6.41 30.66
CA ALA A 584 12.32 -7.39 29.73
C ALA A 584 11.18 -8.19 30.38
N TYR A 585 10.46 -8.96 29.59
CA TYR A 585 9.52 -9.95 30.14
C TYR A 585 10.27 -11.05 30.88
N ASN A 586 9.67 -11.63 31.91
CA ASN A 586 10.26 -12.65 32.76
C ASN A 586 10.82 -13.84 31.97
N TYR A 587 10.16 -14.23 30.90
CA TYR A 587 10.64 -15.25 29.98
C TYR A 587 11.97 -14.87 29.34
N TYR A 588 12.13 -13.63 28.91
CA TYR A 588 13.37 -13.17 28.27
C TYR A 588 14.54 -13.02 29.26
N HIS A 589 14.24 -12.67 30.49
CA HIS A 589 15.27 -12.73 31.53
C HIS A 589 15.76 -14.16 31.76
N LYS A 590 14.85 -15.15 31.71
CA LYS A 590 15.23 -16.57 31.83
C LYS A 590 16.05 -17.05 30.65
N THR A 591 15.64 -16.77 29.43
CA THR A 591 16.37 -17.20 28.21
C THR A 591 17.72 -16.53 28.08
N ALA A 592 17.87 -15.32 28.58
CA ALA A 592 19.15 -14.59 28.66
C ALA A 592 20.00 -14.97 29.87
N GLY A 593 19.61 -15.96 30.66
CA GLY A 593 20.38 -16.41 31.85
C GLY A 593 20.35 -15.44 33.03
N ARG A 594 19.49 -14.40 32.99
CA ARG A 594 19.32 -13.41 34.06
C ARG A 594 18.28 -13.83 35.10
N ALA A 595 17.50 -14.85 34.80
CA ALA A 595 16.47 -15.41 35.70
C ALA A 595 16.34 -16.92 35.49
N TYR A 596 15.69 -17.59 36.43
CA TYR A 596 15.23 -18.97 36.28
C TYR A 596 13.75 -19.09 36.68
N SER A 597 13.11 -20.20 36.36
CA SER A 597 11.72 -20.46 36.75
C SER A 597 11.53 -21.78 37.44
N THR A 598 10.55 -21.84 38.35
CA THR A 598 10.08 -23.02 39.06
C THR A 598 8.57 -23.19 38.89
N GLY A 599 8.03 -24.32 39.34
CA GLY A 599 6.57 -24.55 39.32
C GLY A 599 6.02 -25.19 38.05
N ASN A 600 4.76 -24.94 37.75
CA ASN A 600 4.02 -25.57 36.64
C ASN A 600 4.39 -24.94 35.30
N TYR A 601 4.52 -25.79 34.26
CA TYR A 601 4.84 -25.33 32.88
C TYR A 601 3.88 -24.24 32.35
N TYR A 602 2.62 -24.27 32.71
CA TYR A 602 1.61 -23.29 32.26
C TYR A 602 1.53 -22.01 33.12
N ALA A 603 2.11 -22.03 34.33
CA ALA A 603 2.14 -20.88 35.24
C ALA A 603 3.43 -20.94 36.10
N PRO A 604 4.60 -20.71 35.52
CA PRO A 604 5.87 -20.74 36.24
C PRO A 604 6.06 -19.49 37.11
N ASP A 605 6.71 -19.68 38.26
CA ASP A 605 7.24 -18.60 39.09
C ASP A 605 8.65 -18.27 38.64
N TYR A 606 8.97 -16.99 38.48
CA TYR A 606 10.28 -16.51 38.05
C TYR A 606 11.07 -15.88 39.17
N PHE A 607 12.40 -16.10 39.14
CA PHE A 607 13.33 -15.59 40.12
C PHE A 607 14.59 -15.06 39.43
N ALA A 608 15.13 -13.94 39.91
CA ALA A 608 16.37 -13.36 39.38
C ALA A 608 17.59 -14.28 39.70
N GLN A 609 18.43 -14.51 38.69
CA GLN A 609 19.54 -15.45 38.75
C GLN A 609 20.57 -15.03 39.79
N GLY A 610 20.86 -15.92 40.73
CA GLY A 610 21.86 -15.78 41.78
C GLY A 610 21.37 -15.03 43.04
N SER A 611 20.44 -14.10 42.94
CA SER A 611 19.83 -13.42 44.10
C SER A 611 18.58 -14.10 44.62
N ASP A 612 17.96 -14.97 43.82
CA ASP A 612 16.72 -15.68 44.12
C ASP A 612 15.53 -14.74 44.46
N GLN A 613 15.62 -13.47 44.05
CA GLN A 613 14.55 -12.52 44.28
C GLN A 613 13.36 -12.84 43.36
N PRO A 614 12.15 -12.93 43.89
CA PRO A 614 10.97 -13.23 43.09
C PRO A 614 10.65 -12.08 42.11
N MET A 615 10.38 -12.43 40.87
CA MET A 615 9.98 -11.50 39.83
C MET A 615 8.47 -11.46 39.77
N ALA A 616 7.91 -10.25 39.72
CA ALA A 616 6.45 -10.07 39.73
C ALA A 616 5.81 -10.48 38.39
N GLY A 617 4.62 -11.08 38.47
CA GLY A 617 3.83 -11.42 37.32
C GLY A 617 4.12 -12.79 36.69
N SER A 618 3.45 -13.09 35.59
CA SER A 618 3.55 -14.34 34.85
C SER A 618 4.74 -14.34 33.89
N THR A 619 4.82 -15.34 33.03
CA THR A 619 5.75 -15.46 31.89
C THR A 619 5.90 -14.15 31.10
N TRP A 620 4.82 -13.40 30.94
CA TRP A 620 4.74 -12.13 30.24
C TRP A 620 4.68 -10.90 31.18
N GLY A 621 5.05 -11.07 32.45
CA GLY A 621 5.28 -9.97 33.37
C GLY A 621 6.60 -9.24 33.01
N MET A 622 6.56 -7.93 32.84
CA MET A 622 7.76 -7.13 32.60
C MET A 622 8.47 -6.84 33.92
N THR A 623 9.74 -7.14 33.99
CA THR A 623 10.59 -6.90 35.17
C THR A 623 11.88 -6.19 34.75
N THR A 624 12.39 -5.31 35.59
CA THR A 624 13.73 -4.73 35.43
C THR A 624 14.67 -5.47 36.35
N LEU A 625 15.78 -5.98 35.80
CA LEU A 625 16.87 -6.61 36.56
C LEU A 625 18.15 -5.81 36.37
N TYR A 626 18.97 -5.75 37.41
CA TYR A 626 20.30 -5.16 37.34
C TYR A 626 21.36 -6.08 37.94
N SER A 627 22.60 -5.88 37.52
CA SER A 627 23.79 -6.58 38.04
C SER A 627 24.94 -5.60 38.18
N THR A 628 25.60 -5.64 39.32
CA THR A 628 26.82 -4.83 39.64
C THR A 628 28.10 -5.62 39.55
N ASN A 629 28.06 -6.90 39.14
CA ASN A 629 29.19 -7.82 39.11
C ASN A 629 29.37 -8.53 37.77
N GLY A 630 29.01 -7.85 36.67
CA GLY A 630 29.22 -8.38 35.31
C GLY A 630 28.27 -9.51 34.93
N GLY A 631 27.05 -9.56 35.49
CA GLY A 631 26.04 -10.54 35.15
C GLY A 631 26.09 -11.85 35.96
N ALA A 632 26.97 -11.96 36.96
CA ALA A 632 27.08 -13.15 37.82
C ALA A 632 25.95 -13.23 38.87
N LEU A 633 25.35 -12.10 39.23
CA LEU A 633 24.24 -12.00 40.17
C LEU A 633 23.29 -10.91 39.71
N TRP A 634 22.04 -11.26 39.48
CA TRP A 634 20.98 -10.35 39.06
C TRP A 634 20.01 -10.06 40.21
N GLN A 635 19.55 -8.84 40.31
CA GLN A 635 18.61 -8.35 41.32
C GLN A 635 17.46 -7.63 40.68
N VAL A 636 16.26 -7.71 41.29
CA VAL A 636 15.06 -7.01 40.81
C VAL A 636 15.17 -5.53 41.15
N GLY A 637 15.00 -4.67 40.14
CA GLY A 637 15.06 -3.21 40.26
C GLY A 637 16.02 -2.57 39.27
N THR A 638 16.31 -1.29 39.49
CA THR A 638 17.24 -0.49 38.66
C THR A 638 18.61 -0.42 39.32
N CYS A 639 19.65 -0.13 38.56
CA CYS A 639 20.98 0.15 39.09
C CYS A 639 20.95 1.21 40.20
N PRO A 640 21.67 0.98 41.34
CA PRO A 640 21.68 1.90 42.48
C PRO A 640 22.35 3.22 42.17
#